data_276f0c38087856207bb1af6ad6f42739
#
_entry.id   276f0c38087856207bb1af6ad6f42739
#
_cell.length_a   1.000
_cell.length_b   1.000
_cell.length_c   1.000
_cell.angle_alpha   90.00
_cell.angle_beta   90.00
_cell.angle_gamma   90.00
#
_symmetry.space_group_name_H-M   'P 1'
#
loop_
_entity.id
_entity.type
_entity.pdbx_description
1 polymer ?
#
loop_
_entity_poly.entity_id
_entity_poly.type
_entity_poly.pdbx_seq_one_letter_code
_entity_poly.pdbx_strand_id
1 'polypeptide(L)'
;MNKPLKAILLMAILPTSLFAQENNDSTAIDSIANYWDKVLELNEVVVVGHRTVLKQAPDRIVYLTKNDEFVKGLNGIEVLDRIPRVTVEGDAVTVAGKSSVRYIVDGRILEMSDDAIAMQLKNMQASDIEKVEVLTTPPAKYAAATNVAFISITTRNESLGTRGNVWGRGIAREGFSYMLGGSLSHTTRKVELSVDANWNDNRGINDLDRTFTFSDHVKTSNRSTRFTNRAFGLNGLFKYKFTYRLAAGVIANFSTSRMNSRLSDVTYDSGNEFRSDNYSPSRPNNALTLTTFADWQLDEKGKMLSFTYNWFDKSTKSFSDVTTTWDDGLSHLTNEGHNKYHIHSVKLYATLPFDAFKMETGMAYTAIGNNTTLTAGKYNGSQWAYDPLQSNGFDYDENTIAAYASVEKSFGNSFFGKLGLRYEHTDVKGLQTTSDEKHNNNYGYLFPSLNLSWNNRNVGRFSLSYSMGITRPNFGDLNPFRYHTTTSDYVSGNHDLKPSTAHNAELSYSFKGAYAVLYNSYNRNAIAYVTRFNADGSQYSIPENCIDNNKVGLYVSYYRSIFDWWNVNIGGEVFNTQAKSKIADFKDGNDSSWSGKIELNSSWMLNRPKTLIFNVRFSHYFPYHERMMRFESMSLIGFELRYMLLDNRLTLTAAVSDPFGWNITKSTALYNDYSVYTRNNIHSHAVSLRVSYSFGGNKVNNVYRDTKERESNRSY
;
A
#
# COMPACT_ATOMS: atom_id res chain seq x y z
N MET A 1 16.16 -28.31 -9.76
CA MET A 1 17.07 -27.46 -8.96
C MET A 1 18.33 -27.22 -9.77
N ASN A 2 18.73 -26.03 -10.07
CA ASN A 2 19.97 -25.56 -10.67
C ASN A 2 19.85 -25.00 -12.10
N LYS A 3 19.41 -23.75 -12.21
CA LYS A 3 19.92 -22.83 -13.25
C LYS A 3 19.75 -21.32 -12.95
N PRO A 4 18.82 -20.81 -12.15
CA PRO A 4 18.76 -19.36 -11.93
C PRO A 4 19.77 -18.82 -10.89
N LEU A 5 20.28 -19.66 -9.97
CA LEU A 5 21.20 -19.17 -8.91
C LEU A 5 22.62 -18.83 -9.42
N LYS A 6 23.05 -19.44 -10.53
CA LYS A 6 24.39 -19.17 -11.12
C LYS A 6 24.47 -17.82 -11.85
N ALA A 7 23.38 -17.28 -12.36
CA ALA A 7 23.37 -15.98 -13.03
C ALA A 7 23.45 -14.79 -12.08
N ILE A 8 22.95 -14.94 -10.86
CA ILE A 8 22.96 -13.87 -9.83
C ILE A 8 24.36 -13.76 -9.18
N LEU A 9 25.08 -14.87 -9.06
CA LEU A 9 26.43 -14.87 -8.46
C LEU A 9 27.51 -14.32 -9.39
N LEU A 10 27.28 -14.28 -10.71
CA LEU A 10 28.27 -13.78 -11.69
C LEU A 10 28.31 -12.25 -11.80
N MET A 11 27.30 -11.53 -11.28
CA MET A 11 27.31 -10.06 -11.22
C MET A 11 28.06 -9.48 -10.02
N ALA A 12 28.46 -10.30 -9.06
CA ALA A 12 29.15 -9.85 -7.84
C ALA A 12 30.68 -9.82 -7.92
N ILE A 13 31.28 -10.29 -9.04
CA ILE A 13 32.75 -10.34 -9.19
C ILE A 13 33.13 -9.68 -10.52
N LEU A 14 33.18 -8.36 -10.56
CA LEU A 14 33.93 -7.61 -11.56
C LEU A 14 35.07 -6.86 -10.86
N PRO A 15 36.31 -6.96 -11.39
CA PRO A 15 37.48 -6.40 -10.73
C PRO A 15 37.50 -4.86 -10.80
N THR A 16 37.90 -4.25 -9.69
CA THR A 16 37.95 -2.80 -9.41
C THR A 16 39.05 -2.03 -10.16
N SER A 17 39.54 -2.48 -11.30
CA SER A 17 40.75 -1.92 -11.93
C SER A 17 40.55 -1.16 -13.24
N LEU A 18 39.40 -0.55 -13.51
CA LEU A 18 39.16 0.16 -14.77
C LEU A 18 38.61 1.61 -14.59
N PHE A 19 38.99 2.32 -13.55
CA PHE A 19 38.59 3.71 -13.41
C PHE A 19 39.72 4.60 -12.90
N ALA A 20 40.50 5.11 -13.84
CA ALA A 20 41.33 6.30 -13.62
C ALA A 20 41.41 7.07 -14.91
N GLN A 21 40.53 8.08 -15.08
CA GLN A 21 40.85 9.30 -15.80
C GLN A 21 39.84 10.38 -15.44
N GLU A 22 40.31 11.35 -14.66
CA GLU A 22 39.58 12.56 -14.29
C GLU A 22 39.54 13.51 -15.47
N ASN A 23 38.36 14.10 -15.72
CA ASN A 23 38.24 15.40 -16.35
C ASN A 23 37.22 16.23 -15.55
N ASN A 24 37.71 17.39 -15.08
CA ASN A 24 36.99 18.38 -14.32
C ASN A 24 35.96 19.10 -15.19
N ASP A 25 34.66 18.88 -14.94
CA ASP A 25 33.60 19.82 -15.26
C ASP A 25 32.51 19.72 -14.19
N SER A 26 32.61 20.59 -13.19
CA SER A 26 31.82 20.50 -11.95
C SER A 26 30.67 21.49 -11.84
N THR A 27 30.26 22.20 -12.91
CA THR A 27 29.31 23.32 -12.81
C THR A 27 27.89 23.08 -13.34
N ALA A 28 27.62 21.97 -14.04
CA ALA A 28 26.33 21.78 -14.71
C ALA A 28 25.32 20.88 -13.98
N ILE A 29 25.74 20.10 -12.96
CA ILE A 29 24.87 19.11 -12.30
C ILE A 29 24.01 19.72 -11.18
N ASP A 30 24.46 20.81 -10.58
CA ASP A 30 23.77 21.50 -9.48
C ASP A 30 22.53 22.31 -9.90
N SER A 31 22.36 22.59 -11.21
CA SER A 31 21.27 23.45 -11.70
C SER A 31 19.90 22.77 -11.78
N ILE A 32 19.84 21.44 -11.83
CA ILE A 32 18.61 20.68 -12.14
C ILE A 32 17.81 20.32 -10.89
N ALA A 33 18.47 19.89 -9.82
CA ALA A 33 17.80 19.69 -8.53
C ALA A 33 17.26 21.03 -8.00
N ASN A 34 18.01 22.12 -8.21
CA ASN A 34 17.63 23.47 -7.80
C ASN A 34 16.50 24.08 -8.64
N TYR A 35 16.30 23.68 -9.91
CA TYR A 35 15.20 24.21 -10.73
C TYR A 35 13.84 23.69 -10.24
N TRP A 36 13.74 22.43 -9.85
CA TRP A 36 12.50 21.85 -9.33
C TRP A 36 12.15 22.38 -7.93
N ASP A 37 13.15 22.64 -7.10
CA ASP A 37 12.95 23.30 -5.81
C ASP A 37 12.55 24.78 -5.99
N LYS A 38 13.08 25.50 -6.99
CA LYS A 38 12.71 26.90 -7.26
C LYS A 38 11.31 27.10 -7.82
N VAL A 39 10.79 26.17 -8.62
CA VAL A 39 9.40 26.26 -9.14
C VAL A 39 8.38 26.00 -8.03
N LEU A 40 8.77 25.31 -6.95
CA LEU A 40 7.94 25.08 -5.76
C LEU A 40 8.20 26.08 -4.64
N GLU A 41 9.31 26.84 -4.67
CA GLU A 41 9.59 27.93 -3.73
C GLU A 41 8.84 29.22 -4.10
N LEU A 42 7.55 29.20 -3.90
CA LEU A 42 6.78 30.44 -3.72
C LEU A 42 7.21 31.06 -2.38
N ASN A 43 8.24 31.90 -2.41
CA ASN A 43 8.69 32.81 -1.36
C ASN A 43 8.38 32.39 0.09
N GLU A 44 9.32 31.73 0.70
CA GLU A 44 9.32 31.42 2.14
C GLU A 44 9.68 32.66 2.95
N VAL A 45 8.81 33.09 3.84
CA VAL A 45 9.17 34.03 4.90
C VAL A 45 9.85 33.24 6.01
N VAL A 46 11.15 33.37 6.16
CA VAL A 46 11.88 32.81 7.28
C VAL A 46 11.46 33.53 8.56
N VAL A 47 10.59 32.92 9.34
CA VAL A 47 10.38 33.27 10.74
C VAL A 47 11.42 32.47 11.54
N VAL A 48 12.38 33.15 12.14
CA VAL A 48 13.34 32.58 13.07
C VAL A 48 12.56 31.97 14.24
N GLY A 49 12.56 30.61 14.34
CA GLY A 49 11.96 29.94 15.50
C GLY A 49 11.77 28.43 15.33
N HIS A 50 11.10 27.95 14.32
CA HIS A 50 10.88 26.50 14.10
C HIS A 50 10.94 26.16 12.62
N ARG A 51 11.75 25.14 12.25
CA ARG A 51 11.81 24.63 10.88
C ARG A 51 10.43 24.04 10.52
N THR A 52 9.88 24.47 9.40
CA THR A 52 8.60 23.93 8.90
C THR A 52 8.76 22.45 8.60
N VAL A 53 8.01 21.60 9.29
CA VAL A 53 7.98 20.15 9.08
C VAL A 53 6.93 19.76 8.05
N LEU A 54 5.78 20.43 8.07
CA LEU A 54 4.64 20.14 7.24
C LEU A 54 4.36 21.32 6.29
N LYS A 55 4.33 21.05 4.99
CA LYS A 55 3.95 22.04 3.96
C LYS A 55 2.75 21.51 3.18
N GLN A 56 1.85 22.38 2.79
CA GLN A 56 0.80 22.07 1.83
C GLN A 56 1.21 22.59 0.45
N ALA A 57 1.41 21.69 -0.50
CA ALA A 57 1.52 22.03 -1.92
C ALA A 57 0.11 22.09 -2.55
N PRO A 58 -0.04 22.58 -3.79
CA PRO A 58 -1.36 22.73 -4.43
C PRO A 58 -2.18 21.44 -4.51
N ASP A 59 -1.55 20.29 -4.70
CA ASP A 59 -2.16 18.99 -4.95
C ASP A 59 -1.76 17.91 -3.92
N ARG A 60 -0.98 18.27 -2.89
CA ARG A 60 -0.40 17.30 -1.95
C ARG A 60 -0.02 17.89 -0.60
N ILE A 61 0.06 17.02 0.41
CA ILE A 61 0.71 17.31 1.69
C ILE A 61 2.18 16.92 1.56
N VAL A 62 3.09 17.79 1.97
CA VAL A 62 4.55 17.54 1.96
C VAL A 62 5.06 17.51 3.40
N TYR A 63 5.61 16.38 3.80
CA TYR A 63 6.25 16.18 5.09
C TYR A 63 7.77 16.16 4.92
N LEU A 64 8.45 17.14 5.52
CA LEU A 64 9.90 17.31 5.43
C LEU A 64 10.60 16.59 6.58
N THR A 65 10.99 15.34 6.37
CA THR A 65 11.67 14.50 7.38
C THR A 65 12.93 15.12 7.92
N LYS A 66 13.69 15.83 7.08
CA LYS A 66 14.93 16.50 7.49
C LYS A 66 14.73 17.58 8.58
N ASN A 67 13.52 18.10 8.70
CA ASN A 67 13.17 19.17 9.62
C ASN A 67 12.56 18.67 10.94
N ASP A 68 12.22 17.39 11.02
CA ASP A 68 11.58 16.79 12.19
C ASP A 68 12.59 15.98 13.02
N GLU A 69 12.89 16.47 14.19
CA GLU A 69 13.78 15.80 15.16
C GLU A 69 13.15 14.52 15.76
N PHE A 70 11.81 14.42 15.77
CA PHE A 70 11.09 13.29 16.35
C PHE A 70 11.10 12.03 15.48
N VAL A 71 11.49 12.13 14.19
CA VAL A 71 11.58 10.96 13.29
C VAL A 71 12.93 10.27 13.32
N LYS A 72 13.92 10.82 14.03
CA LYS A 72 15.24 10.19 14.16
C LYS A 72 15.11 8.76 14.67
N GLY A 73 15.78 7.81 14.01
CA GLY A 73 15.77 6.39 14.35
C GLY A 73 14.50 5.63 13.93
N LEU A 74 13.51 6.28 13.29
CA LEU A 74 12.37 5.62 12.66
C LEU A 74 12.77 4.99 11.32
N ASN A 75 12.00 3.99 10.91
CA ASN A 75 12.02 3.49 9.52
C ASN A 75 10.96 4.19 8.65
N GLY A 76 10.97 3.89 7.34
CA GLY A 76 10.08 4.55 6.39
C GLY A 76 8.59 4.37 6.70
N ILE A 77 8.14 3.18 7.11
CA ILE A 77 6.73 2.95 7.45
C ILE A 77 6.32 3.70 8.73
N GLU A 78 7.21 3.77 9.72
CA GLU A 78 6.98 4.50 10.97
C GLU A 78 6.96 6.02 10.74
N VAL A 79 7.69 6.53 9.73
CA VAL A 79 7.63 7.94 9.31
C VAL A 79 6.27 8.28 8.74
N LEU A 80 5.64 7.38 7.99
CA LEU A 80 4.32 7.62 7.39
C LEU A 80 3.26 7.92 8.45
N ASP A 81 3.33 7.28 9.60
CA ASP A 81 2.39 7.46 10.72
C ASP A 81 2.49 8.84 11.40
N ARG A 82 3.46 9.68 11.02
CA ARG A 82 3.60 11.06 11.49
C ARG A 82 2.84 12.06 10.63
N ILE A 83 2.39 11.64 9.46
CA ILE A 83 1.80 12.52 8.45
C ILE A 83 0.30 12.64 8.69
N PRO A 84 -0.27 13.84 8.74
CA PRO A 84 -1.72 14.02 8.86
C PRO A 84 -2.48 13.22 7.80
N ARG A 85 -3.63 12.66 8.16
CA ARG A 85 -4.48 11.75 7.37
C ARG A 85 -3.92 10.35 7.17
N VAL A 86 -2.65 10.08 7.44
CA VAL A 86 -2.05 8.76 7.30
C VAL A 86 -2.12 8.03 8.63
N THR A 87 -2.60 6.81 8.61
CA THR A 87 -2.65 5.90 9.78
C THR A 87 -1.94 4.61 9.40
N VAL A 88 -1.08 4.12 10.28
CA VAL A 88 -0.34 2.85 10.09
C VAL A 88 -0.80 1.85 11.14
N GLU A 89 -1.35 0.72 10.70
CA GLU A 89 -1.81 -0.39 11.52
C GLU A 89 -1.06 -1.66 11.14
N GLY A 90 -0.06 -2.02 11.95
CA GLY A 90 0.87 -3.09 11.59
C GLY A 90 1.69 -2.72 10.34
N ASP A 91 1.42 -3.37 9.23
CA ASP A 91 2.03 -3.13 7.92
C ASP A 91 1.09 -2.41 6.95
N ALA A 92 -0.17 -2.27 7.31
CA ALA A 92 -1.17 -1.58 6.52
C ALA A 92 -1.11 -0.08 6.72
N VAL A 93 -1.11 0.66 5.62
CA VAL A 93 -1.14 2.13 5.61
C VAL A 93 -2.44 2.58 4.98
N THR A 94 -3.15 3.45 5.68
CA THR A 94 -4.42 4.03 5.22
C THR A 94 -4.33 5.54 5.17
N VAL A 95 -5.13 6.16 4.30
CA VAL A 95 -5.25 7.62 4.19
C VAL A 95 -6.72 7.99 4.35
N ALA A 96 -7.04 8.88 5.30
CA ALA A 96 -8.41 9.29 5.58
C ALA A 96 -9.13 9.76 4.31
N GLY A 97 -10.35 9.23 4.08
CA GLY A 97 -11.14 9.48 2.87
C GLY A 97 -10.69 8.70 1.62
N LYS A 98 -9.70 7.81 1.71
CA LYS A 98 -9.21 6.96 0.59
C LYS A 98 -9.41 5.48 0.87
N SER A 99 -9.60 4.70 -0.19
CA SER A 99 -9.83 3.25 -0.09
C SER A 99 -8.55 2.43 -0.20
N SER A 100 -7.49 2.98 -0.80
CA SER A 100 -6.20 2.30 -0.97
C SER A 100 -5.05 3.28 -1.09
N VAL A 101 -3.83 2.77 -0.96
CA VAL A 101 -2.59 3.54 -1.06
C VAL A 101 -1.66 2.89 -2.07
N ARG A 102 -0.99 3.71 -2.89
CA ARG A 102 0.10 3.30 -3.76
C ARG A 102 1.35 4.11 -3.46
N TYR A 103 2.51 3.51 -3.68
CA TYR A 103 3.78 4.09 -3.29
C TYR A 103 4.62 4.46 -4.50
N ILE A 104 5.29 5.61 -4.38
CA ILE A 104 6.23 6.13 -5.36
C ILE A 104 7.54 6.37 -4.60
N VAL A 105 8.65 5.84 -5.10
CA VAL A 105 9.97 6.12 -4.56
C VAL A 105 10.81 6.73 -5.67
N ASP A 106 11.36 7.91 -5.40
CA ASP A 106 12.17 8.69 -6.35
C ASP A 106 11.53 8.83 -7.73
N GLY A 107 10.20 9.14 -7.72
CA GLY A 107 9.40 9.37 -8.92
C GLY A 107 8.89 8.11 -9.63
N ARG A 108 9.19 6.90 -9.13
CA ARG A 108 8.76 5.62 -9.70
C ARG A 108 7.76 4.92 -8.81
N ILE A 109 6.66 4.44 -9.41
CA ILE A 109 5.66 3.66 -8.69
C ILE A 109 6.24 2.28 -8.36
N LEU A 110 5.99 1.81 -7.14
CA LEU A 110 6.34 0.46 -6.72
C LEU A 110 5.26 -0.51 -7.20
N GLU A 111 5.58 -1.30 -8.22
CA GLU A 111 4.69 -2.34 -8.75
C GLU A 111 5.07 -3.70 -8.17
N MET A 112 4.79 -3.90 -6.89
CA MET A 112 5.06 -5.12 -6.14
C MET A 112 3.94 -5.38 -5.13
N SER A 113 3.95 -6.55 -4.47
CA SER A 113 2.95 -6.87 -3.45
C SER A 113 3.06 -5.95 -2.23
N ASP A 114 1.95 -5.73 -1.53
CA ASP A 114 1.90 -4.87 -0.33
C ASP A 114 2.90 -5.33 0.74
N ASP A 115 3.07 -6.64 0.93
CA ASP A 115 4.08 -7.21 1.85
C ASP A 115 5.50 -6.81 1.44
N ALA A 116 5.83 -6.85 0.14
CA ALA A 116 7.14 -6.48 -0.37
C ALA A 116 7.39 -4.97 -0.22
N ILE A 117 6.35 -4.15 -0.44
CA ILE A 117 6.39 -2.70 -0.20
C ILE A 117 6.63 -2.41 1.29
N ALA A 118 5.86 -3.03 2.18
CA ALA A 118 6.02 -2.85 3.62
C ALA A 118 7.43 -3.24 4.08
N MET A 119 7.98 -4.32 3.55
CA MET A 119 9.36 -4.74 3.83
C MET A 119 10.38 -3.72 3.33
N GLN A 120 10.23 -3.17 2.13
CA GLN A 120 11.11 -2.13 1.59
C GLN A 120 11.06 -0.85 2.45
N LEU A 121 9.87 -0.42 2.86
CA LEU A 121 9.70 0.75 3.73
C LEU A 121 10.34 0.53 5.12
N LYS A 122 10.29 -0.68 5.66
CA LYS A 122 10.97 -1.03 6.92
C LYS A 122 12.49 -1.00 6.82
N ASN A 123 13.06 -1.23 5.63
CA ASN A 123 14.50 -1.13 5.39
C ASN A 123 14.99 0.31 5.21
N MET A 124 14.11 1.25 4.79
CA MET A 124 14.44 2.67 4.71
C MET A 124 14.56 3.27 6.10
N GLN A 125 15.62 4.06 6.34
CA GLN A 125 15.74 4.85 7.56
C GLN A 125 15.18 6.26 7.32
N ALA A 126 14.59 6.89 8.35
CA ALA A 126 14.12 8.28 8.25
C ALA A 126 15.25 9.24 7.85
N SER A 127 16.51 8.91 8.20
CA SER A 127 17.71 9.65 7.77
C SER A 127 17.91 9.64 6.25
N ASP A 128 17.45 8.61 5.57
CA ASP A 128 17.59 8.46 4.11
C ASP A 128 16.46 9.12 3.34
N ILE A 129 15.39 9.49 4.04
CA ILE A 129 14.21 10.15 3.46
C ILE A 129 14.38 11.65 3.56
N GLU A 130 14.26 12.38 2.46
CA GLU A 130 14.25 13.83 2.44
C GLU A 130 12.86 14.38 2.73
N LYS A 131 11.87 13.88 2.00
CA LYS A 131 10.46 14.25 2.14
C LYS A 131 9.54 13.10 1.80
N VAL A 132 8.34 13.17 2.35
CA VAL A 132 7.20 12.32 1.96
C VAL A 132 6.07 13.23 1.49
N GLU A 133 5.48 12.90 0.34
CA GLU A 133 4.36 13.64 -0.24
C GLU A 133 3.13 12.74 -0.29
N VAL A 134 2.00 13.20 0.22
CA VAL A 134 0.72 12.49 0.15
C VAL A 134 -0.16 13.17 -0.87
N LEU A 135 -0.33 12.52 -2.03
CA LEU A 135 -1.18 12.98 -3.13
C LEU A 135 -2.53 12.27 -3.02
N THR A 136 -3.59 13.03 -2.77
CA THR A 136 -4.95 12.49 -2.67
C THR A 136 -5.71 12.53 -3.99
N THR A 137 -5.14 13.21 -4.99
CA THR A 137 -5.63 13.22 -6.38
C THR A 137 -4.58 12.58 -7.27
N PRO A 138 -4.88 11.42 -7.88
CA PRO A 138 -3.94 10.73 -8.76
C PRO A 138 -3.50 11.61 -9.94
N PRO A 139 -2.18 11.79 -10.17
CA PRO A 139 -1.71 12.38 -11.41
C PRO A 139 -2.08 11.54 -12.63
N ALA A 140 -2.48 12.17 -13.75
CA ALA A 140 -2.92 11.47 -14.97
C ALA A 140 -1.87 10.49 -15.55
N LYS A 141 -0.59 10.68 -15.22
CA LYS A 141 0.51 9.79 -15.65
C LYS A 141 0.44 8.38 -15.06
N TYR A 142 -0.23 8.19 -13.93
CA TYR A 142 -0.38 6.86 -13.33
C TYR A 142 -1.66 6.18 -13.81
N ALA A 143 -1.68 4.85 -13.77
CA ALA A 143 -2.87 4.08 -14.12
C ALA A 143 -4.06 4.54 -13.26
N ALA A 144 -5.20 4.70 -13.90
CA ALA A 144 -6.41 5.10 -13.20
C ALA A 144 -6.76 4.06 -12.12
N ALA A 145 -7.02 4.53 -10.92
CA ALA A 145 -7.41 3.70 -9.79
C ALA A 145 -8.45 4.44 -8.94
N THR A 146 -9.40 3.67 -8.41
CA THR A 146 -10.52 4.20 -7.64
C THR A 146 -10.07 4.67 -6.28
N ASN A 147 -10.35 5.93 -5.96
CA ASN A 147 -10.17 6.52 -4.61
C ASN A 147 -8.82 6.20 -3.94
N VAL A 148 -7.74 6.28 -4.71
CA VAL A 148 -6.37 5.96 -4.28
C VAL A 148 -5.65 7.21 -3.82
N ALA A 149 -4.90 7.11 -2.71
CA ALA A 149 -3.83 8.03 -2.38
C ALA A 149 -2.48 7.54 -2.91
N PHE A 150 -1.63 8.45 -3.35
CA PHE A 150 -0.22 8.14 -3.64
C PHE A 150 0.66 8.71 -2.55
N ILE A 151 1.51 7.88 -1.96
CA ILE A 151 2.56 8.29 -1.04
C ILE A 151 3.88 8.29 -1.82
N SER A 152 4.41 9.49 -2.06
CA SER A 152 5.67 9.68 -2.78
C SER A 152 6.78 9.96 -1.77
N ILE A 153 7.78 9.09 -1.76
CA ILE A 153 8.96 9.17 -0.90
C ILE A 153 10.11 9.63 -1.79
N THR A 154 10.73 10.75 -1.42
CA THR A 154 11.97 11.21 -2.04
C THR A 154 13.11 10.89 -1.11
N THR A 155 14.08 10.13 -1.60
CA THR A 155 15.29 9.82 -0.85
C THR A 155 16.33 10.92 -0.99
N ARG A 156 17.26 11.00 -0.03
CA ARG A 156 18.37 11.97 -0.07
C ARG A 156 19.42 11.51 -1.07
N ASN A 157 19.45 12.13 -2.23
CA ASN A 157 20.39 11.80 -3.32
C ASN A 157 21.79 12.42 -3.19
N GLU A 158 22.06 13.19 -2.14
CA GLU A 158 23.25 14.07 -2.12
C GLU A 158 24.48 13.51 -1.43
N SER A 159 24.45 12.32 -0.83
CA SER A 159 25.62 11.76 -0.16
C SER A 159 26.35 10.74 -1.04
N LEU A 160 27.48 11.18 -1.64
CA LEU A 160 28.44 10.25 -2.27
C LEU A 160 29.05 9.34 -1.19
N GLY A 161 29.34 8.10 -1.55
CA GLY A 161 29.94 7.12 -0.66
C GLY A 161 29.07 5.92 -0.36
N THR A 162 29.47 5.16 0.65
CA THR A 162 28.78 3.93 1.08
C THR A 162 28.05 4.18 2.39
N ARG A 163 26.79 3.75 2.47
CA ARG A 163 25.96 3.78 3.66
C ARG A 163 25.13 2.51 3.74
N GLY A 164 24.73 2.16 4.95
CA GLY A 164 23.87 1.01 5.15
C GLY A 164 23.29 0.97 6.55
N ASN A 165 22.37 0.05 6.74
CA ASN A 165 21.83 -0.28 8.05
C ASN A 165 21.62 -1.79 8.17
N VAL A 166 21.60 -2.27 9.41
CA VAL A 166 21.17 -3.60 9.79
C VAL A 166 20.23 -3.48 10.97
N TRP A 167 19.17 -4.28 11.00
CA TRP A 167 18.21 -4.24 12.09
C TRP A 167 17.60 -5.61 12.36
N GLY A 168 17.18 -5.80 13.61
CA GLY A 168 16.42 -6.95 14.04
C GLY A 168 15.27 -6.53 14.94
N ARG A 169 14.13 -7.22 14.86
CA ARG A 169 12.95 -7.02 15.71
C ARG A 169 12.42 -8.35 16.18
N GLY A 170 12.24 -8.51 17.49
CA GLY A 170 11.50 -9.58 18.13
C GLY A 170 10.11 -9.09 18.55
N ILE A 171 9.09 -9.92 18.40
CA ILE A 171 7.69 -9.61 18.72
C ILE A 171 7.14 -10.79 19.53
N ALA A 172 6.75 -10.52 20.77
CA ALA A 172 6.05 -11.46 21.64
C ALA A 172 4.54 -11.14 21.60
N ARG A 173 3.75 -12.13 21.15
CA ARG A 173 2.28 -12.16 21.16
C ARG A 173 1.86 -13.62 21.39
N GLU A 174 0.77 -14.11 20.85
CA GLU A 174 0.35 -15.55 20.91
C GLU A 174 1.41 -16.55 20.37
N GLY A 175 2.55 -16.07 19.93
CA GLY A 175 3.74 -16.78 19.55
C GLY A 175 4.89 -15.79 19.36
N PHE A 176 6.14 -16.27 19.39
CA PHE A 176 7.30 -15.43 19.13
C PHE A 176 7.51 -15.29 17.62
N SER A 177 7.49 -14.05 17.13
CA SER A 177 7.80 -13.67 15.76
C SER A 177 9.09 -12.86 15.71
N TYR A 178 9.86 -12.95 14.62
CA TYR A 178 11.05 -12.14 14.46
C TYR A 178 11.24 -11.70 13.01
N MET A 179 11.89 -10.55 12.85
CA MET A 179 12.24 -9.96 11.58
C MET A 179 13.69 -9.52 11.61
N LEU A 180 14.40 -9.73 10.52
CA LEU A 180 15.76 -9.27 10.31
C LEU A 180 15.84 -8.55 8.96
N GLY A 181 16.63 -7.51 8.87
CA GLY A 181 16.80 -6.82 7.60
C GLY A 181 18.05 -5.96 7.58
N GLY A 182 18.40 -5.52 6.38
CA GLY A 182 19.50 -4.61 6.16
C GLY A 182 19.50 -4.04 4.76
N SER A 183 20.13 -2.90 4.61
CA SER A 183 20.34 -2.21 3.36
C SER A 183 21.79 -1.78 3.22
N LEU A 184 22.27 -1.77 1.99
CA LEU A 184 23.58 -1.23 1.61
C LEU A 184 23.41 -0.42 0.33
N SER A 185 23.84 0.83 0.35
CA SER A 185 23.86 1.67 -0.85
C SER A 185 25.24 2.29 -1.06
N HIS A 186 25.63 2.39 -2.32
CA HIS A 186 26.86 3.04 -2.76
C HIS A 186 26.56 4.00 -3.89
N THR A 187 26.87 5.27 -3.70
CA THR A 187 26.61 6.31 -4.67
C THR A 187 27.89 7.02 -5.06
N THR A 188 28.15 7.08 -6.35
CA THR A 188 29.22 7.89 -6.96
C THR A 188 28.60 8.93 -7.91
N ARG A 189 29.40 9.76 -8.54
CA ARG A 189 28.91 10.72 -9.54
C ARG A 189 28.20 10.04 -10.72
N LYS A 190 28.59 8.80 -11.08
CA LYS A 190 28.07 8.06 -12.26
C LYS A 190 27.23 6.84 -11.88
N VAL A 191 27.47 6.23 -10.75
CA VAL A 191 26.84 4.95 -10.34
C VAL A 191 26.04 5.15 -9.07
N GLU A 192 24.84 4.61 -9.06
CA GLU A 192 24.03 4.42 -7.86
C GLU A 192 23.69 2.94 -7.77
N LEU A 193 24.10 2.32 -6.67
CA LEU A 193 23.85 0.92 -6.35
C LEU A 193 23.17 0.84 -4.99
N SER A 194 22.06 0.11 -4.88
CA SER A 194 21.52 -0.27 -3.58
C SER A 194 21.07 -1.73 -3.56
N VAL A 195 21.22 -2.36 -2.41
CA VAL A 195 20.75 -3.72 -2.14
C VAL A 195 20.11 -3.75 -0.76
N ASP A 196 18.90 -4.27 -0.70
CA ASP A 196 18.14 -4.46 0.52
C ASP A 196 17.74 -5.92 0.66
N ALA A 197 17.94 -6.51 1.84
CA ALA A 197 17.49 -7.86 2.13
C ALA A 197 16.74 -7.90 3.45
N ASN A 198 15.75 -8.78 3.54
CA ASN A 198 14.98 -8.98 4.77
C ASN A 198 14.50 -10.42 4.89
N TRP A 199 14.29 -10.82 6.14
CA TRP A 199 13.70 -12.10 6.53
C TRP A 199 12.62 -11.84 7.58
N ASN A 200 11.52 -12.59 7.49
CA ASN A 200 10.38 -12.51 8.39
C ASN A 200 9.91 -13.92 8.78
N ASP A 201 9.78 -14.21 10.07
CA ASP A 201 9.03 -15.37 10.61
C ASP A 201 7.91 -14.79 11.47
N ASN A 202 6.71 -14.72 10.90
CA ASN A 202 5.53 -14.13 11.53
C ASN A 202 4.54 -15.22 11.92
N ARG A 203 4.12 -15.23 13.21
CA ARG A 203 3.17 -16.18 13.77
C ARG A 203 2.00 -15.43 14.36
N GLY A 204 0.80 -15.98 14.22
CA GLY A 204 -0.39 -15.35 14.76
C GLY A 204 -1.57 -16.30 14.85
N ILE A 205 -2.58 -15.81 15.56
CA ILE A 205 -3.89 -16.43 15.69
C ILE A 205 -4.91 -15.42 15.21
N ASN A 206 -5.94 -15.90 14.54
CA ASN A 206 -7.11 -15.12 14.14
C ASN A 206 -8.36 -15.92 14.51
N ASP A 207 -9.17 -15.37 15.42
CA ASP A 207 -10.45 -15.93 15.82
C ASP A 207 -11.58 -15.18 15.15
N LEU A 208 -12.44 -15.91 14.45
CA LEU A 208 -13.57 -15.42 13.69
C LEU A 208 -14.84 -16.11 14.14
N ASP A 209 -15.64 -15.43 14.95
CA ASP A 209 -16.94 -15.92 15.42
C ASP A 209 -18.03 -15.33 14.52
N ARG A 210 -18.93 -16.17 14.00
CA ARG A 210 -20.08 -15.75 13.19
C ARG A 210 -21.36 -16.32 13.76
N THR A 211 -22.40 -15.50 13.82
CA THR A 211 -23.75 -15.89 14.20
C THR A 211 -24.70 -15.53 13.06
N PHE A 212 -25.30 -16.51 12.46
CA PHE A 212 -26.36 -16.38 11.46
C PHE A 212 -27.69 -16.54 12.18
N THR A 213 -28.54 -15.54 12.10
CA THR A 213 -29.88 -15.54 12.70
C THR A 213 -30.91 -15.60 11.59
N PHE A 214 -31.54 -16.74 11.41
CA PHE A 214 -32.68 -16.97 10.53
C PHE A 214 -33.99 -16.74 11.28
N SER A 215 -35.12 -16.82 10.60
CA SER A 215 -36.45 -16.65 11.21
C SER A 215 -36.83 -17.80 12.14
N ASP A 216 -36.30 -19.00 11.92
CA ASP A 216 -36.66 -20.28 12.57
C ASP A 216 -35.52 -20.90 13.39
N HIS A 217 -34.28 -20.56 13.13
CA HIS A 217 -33.11 -21.11 13.84
C HIS A 217 -31.93 -20.15 13.89
N VAL A 218 -30.89 -20.53 14.64
CA VAL A 218 -29.62 -19.83 14.72
C VAL A 218 -28.50 -20.81 14.40
N LYS A 219 -27.62 -20.41 13.46
CA LYS A 219 -26.37 -21.10 13.13
C LYS A 219 -25.20 -20.30 13.66
N THR A 220 -24.28 -20.94 14.38
CA THR A 220 -23.04 -20.30 14.84
C THR A 220 -21.83 -21.00 14.26
N SER A 221 -20.76 -20.26 13.98
CA SER A 221 -19.46 -20.79 13.53
C SER A 221 -18.36 -20.09 14.32
N ASN A 222 -17.60 -20.86 15.08
CA ASN A 222 -16.48 -20.41 15.90
C ASN A 222 -15.18 -20.93 15.28
N ARG A 223 -14.49 -20.06 14.59
CA ARG A 223 -13.30 -20.39 13.80
C ARG A 223 -12.04 -19.85 14.43
N SER A 224 -11.05 -20.70 14.67
CA SER A 224 -9.71 -20.30 15.08
C SER A 224 -8.69 -20.71 14.02
N THR A 225 -7.90 -19.76 13.56
CA THR A 225 -6.86 -19.98 12.55
C THR A 225 -5.50 -19.63 13.14
N ARG A 226 -4.62 -20.61 13.23
CA ARG A 226 -3.20 -20.41 13.60
C ARG A 226 -2.35 -20.44 12.35
N PHE A 227 -1.49 -19.45 12.19
CA PHE A 227 -0.62 -19.39 11.02
C PHE A 227 0.83 -19.08 11.37
N THR A 228 1.72 -19.54 10.49
CA THR A 228 3.14 -19.13 10.43
C THR A 228 3.46 -18.74 9.00
N ASN A 229 3.88 -17.50 8.82
CA ASN A 229 4.32 -16.98 7.52
C ASN A 229 5.82 -16.66 7.57
N ARG A 230 6.60 -17.34 6.73
CA ARG A 230 8.03 -17.10 6.54
C ARG A 230 8.24 -16.47 5.19
N ALA A 231 8.87 -15.31 5.18
CA ALA A 231 9.11 -14.57 3.95
C ALA A 231 10.56 -14.08 3.87
N PHE A 232 11.09 -14.08 2.66
CA PHE A 232 12.37 -13.48 2.32
C PHE A 232 12.17 -12.51 1.16
N GLY A 233 12.76 -11.33 1.25
CA GLY A 233 12.77 -10.32 0.22
C GLY A 233 14.20 -9.87 -0.10
N LEU A 234 14.47 -9.64 -1.38
CA LEU A 234 15.71 -9.07 -1.88
C LEU A 234 15.38 -8.02 -2.94
N ASN A 235 15.83 -6.79 -2.73
CA ASN A 235 15.67 -5.69 -3.66
C ASN A 235 17.04 -5.19 -4.09
N GLY A 236 17.17 -4.80 -5.36
CA GLY A 236 18.39 -4.23 -5.92
C GLY A 236 18.07 -3.11 -6.88
N LEU A 237 18.84 -2.02 -6.81
CA LEU A 237 18.85 -0.93 -7.76
C LEU A 237 20.26 -0.80 -8.33
N PHE A 238 20.38 -0.74 -9.63
CA PHE A 238 21.58 -0.29 -10.33
C PHE A 238 21.18 0.81 -11.31
N LYS A 239 21.81 1.99 -11.19
CA LYS A 239 21.61 3.12 -12.09
C LYS A 239 22.95 3.68 -12.53
N TYR A 240 23.07 3.96 -13.80
CA TYR A 240 24.27 4.52 -14.40
C TYR A 240 23.94 5.81 -15.17
N LYS A 241 24.71 6.87 -14.89
CA LYS A 241 24.65 8.15 -15.61
C LYS A 241 25.66 8.12 -16.73
N PHE A 242 25.20 7.85 -17.97
CA PHE A 242 26.04 7.83 -19.18
C PHE A 242 26.61 9.21 -19.48
N THR A 243 25.74 10.20 -19.35
CA THR A 243 26.06 11.62 -19.46
C THR A 243 25.31 12.40 -18.37
N TYR A 244 25.54 13.71 -18.29
CA TYR A 244 24.72 14.56 -17.41
C TYR A 244 23.23 14.62 -17.84
N ARG A 245 22.92 14.23 -19.10
CA ARG A 245 21.54 14.23 -19.64
C ARG A 245 20.90 12.84 -19.72
N LEU A 246 21.68 11.78 -19.71
CA LEU A 246 21.16 10.42 -19.89
C LEU A 246 21.55 9.51 -18.73
N ALA A 247 20.54 8.99 -18.06
CA ALA A 247 20.69 7.95 -17.04
C ALA A 247 19.81 6.76 -17.38
N ALA A 248 20.30 5.54 -17.15
CA ALA A 248 19.48 4.35 -17.22
C ALA A 248 19.80 3.41 -16.06
N GLY A 249 18.89 2.50 -15.77
CA GLY A 249 19.07 1.60 -14.65
C GLY A 249 18.11 0.41 -14.68
N VAL A 250 18.32 -0.45 -13.70
CA VAL A 250 17.52 -1.65 -13.46
C VAL A 250 17.18 -1.72 -11.98
N ILE A 251 15.92 -2.00 -11.67
CA ILE A 251 15.45 -2.37 -10.35
C ILE A 251 15.02 -3.82 -10.40
N ALA A 252 15.52 -4.65 -9.50
CA ALA A 252 15.14 -6.05 -9.38
C ALA A 252 14.58 -6.30 -7.97
N ASN A 253 13.38 -6.89 -7.90
CA ASN A 253 12.77 -7.26 -6.64
C ASN A 253 12.42 -8.75 -6.69
N PHE A 254 12.93 -9.50 -5.75
CA PHE A 254 12.61 -10.91 -5.57
C PHE A 254 11.97 -11.10 -4.19
N SER A 255 10.86 -11.80 -4.14
CA SER A 255 10.27 -12.23 -2.87
C SER A 255 9.85 -13.69 -2.92
N THR A 256 10.00 -14.37 -1.79
CA THR A 256 9.46 -15.70 -1.58
C THR A 256 8.81 -15.75 -0.21
N SER A 257 7.64 -16.36 -0.14
CA SER A 257 6.96 -16.61 1.13
C SER A 257 6.42 -18.03 1.21
N ARG A 258 6.27 -18.51 2.44
CA ARG A 258 5.68 -19.81 2.74
C ARG A 258 4.79 -19.64 3.95
N MET A 259 3.50 -19.88 3.77
CA MET A 259 2.52 -19.82 4.82
C MET A 259 2.05 -21.22 5.16
N ASN A 260 2.05 -21.54 6.45
CA ASN A 260 1.42 -22.72 7.01
C ASN A 260 0.25 -22.26 7.86
N SER A 261 -0.94 -22.80 7.66
CA SER A 261 -2.09 -22.49 8.49
C SER A 261 -2.84 -23.75 8.93
N ARG A 262 -3.40 -23.66 10.12
CA ARG A 262 -4.32 -24.65 10.68
C ARG A 262 -5.55 -23.90 11.15
N LEU A 263 -6.67 -24.24 10.56
CA LEU A 263 -7.97 -23.69 10.88
C LEU A 263 -8.80 -24.80 11.55
N SER A 264 -9.46 -24.47 12.64
CA SER A 264 -10.49 -25.29 13.25
C SER A 264 -11.76 -24.45 13.36
N ASP A 265 -12.86 -24.95 12.87
CA ASP A 265 -14.18 -24.30 12.88
C ASP A 265 -15.18 -25.27 13.53
N VAL A 266 -15.85 -24.83 14.59
CA VAL A 266 -16.94 -25.55 15.21
C VAL A 266 -18.24 -24.81 14.88
N THR A 267 -19.09 -25.47 14.13
CA THR A 267 -20.39 -24.96 13.68
C THR A 267 -21.52 -25.70 14.39
N TYR A 268 -22.45 -24.94 14.99
CA TYR A 268 -23.71 -25.46 15.53
C TYR A 268 -24.84 -24.95 14.62
N ASP A 269 -25.66 -25.89 14.15
CA ASP A 269 -26.78 -25.60 13.26
C ASP A 269 -27.94 -26.53 13.57
N SER A 270 -29.10 -25.97 13.98
CA SER A 270 -30.33 -26.69 14.24
C SER A 270 -30.15 -27.86 15.22
N GLY A 271 -29.28 -27.67 16.23
CA GLY A 271 -28.96 -28.68 17.26
C GLY A 271 -27.87 -29.69 16.89
N ASN A 272 -27.32 -29.65 15.69
CA ASN A 272 -26.21 -30.49 15.24
C ASN A 272 -24.88 -29.72 15.37
N GLU A 273 -23.83 -30.47 15.80
CA GLU A 273 -22.46 -29.97 15.81
C GLU A 273 -21.69 -30.49 14.60
N PHE A 274 -21.01 -29.57 13.90
CA PHE A 274 -20.08 -29.88 12.81
C PHE A 274 -18.70 -29.31 13.18
N ARG A 275 -17.68 -30.14 13.09
CA ARG A 275 -16.31 -29.71 13.29
C ARG A 275 -15.53 -29.84 11.99
N SER A 276 -15.01 -28.71 11.49
CA SER A 276 -14.18 -28.67 10.30
C SER A 276 -12.76 -28.26 10.67
N ASP A 277 -11.80 -29.10 10.34
CA ASP A 277 -10.37 -28.81 10.45
C ASP A 277 -9.78 -28.68 9.04
N ASN A 278 -9.11 -27.56 8.77
CA ASN A 278 -8.43 -27.29 7.49
C ASN A 278 -6.94 -27.09 7.76
N TYR A 279 -6.14 -27.94 7.16
CA TYR A 279 -4.69 -27.85 7.21
C TYR A 279 -4.14 -27.41 5.86
N SER A 280 -3.49 -26.24 5.82
CA SER A 280 -2.80 -25.73 4.63
C SER A 280 -1.31 -25.74 4.88
N PRO A 281 -0.56 -26.75 4.37
CA PRO A 281 0.87 -26.85 4.56
C PRO A 281 1.61 -25.78 3.78
N SER A 282 2.79 -25.47 4.25
CA SER A 282 3.68 -24.47 3.64
C SER A 282 4.02 -24.78 2.18
N ARG A 283 3.56 -23.94 1.26
CA ARG A 283 3.88 -23.99 -0.17
C ARG A 283 4.60 -22.69 -0.59
N PRO A 284 5.53 -22.73 -1.56
CA PRO A 284 6.23 -21.55 -2.00
C PRO A 284 5.32 -20.61 -2.81
N ASN A 285 5.39 -19.33 -2.48
CA ASN A 285 4.85 -18.23 -3.24
C ASN A 285 6.03 -17.34 -3.64
N ASN A 286 6.40 -17.33 -4.92
CA ASN A 286 7.55 -16.64 -5.44
C ASN A 286 7.10 -15.51 -6.36
N ALA A 287 7.72 -14.35 -6.25
CA ALA A 287 7.52 -13.25 -7.16
C ALA A 287 8.86 -12.62 -7.55
N LEU A 288 8.97 -12.24 -8.82
CA LEU A 288 10.11 -11.52 -9.40
C LEU A 288 9.58 -10.32 -10.18
N THR A 289 10.12 -9.14 -9.89
CA THR A 289 9.87 -7.93 -10.67
C THR A 289 11.20 -7.41 -11.20
N LEU A 290 11.25 -7.12 -12.50
CA LEU A 290 12.36 -6.42 -13.14
C LEU A 290 11.83 -5.15 -13.78
N THR A 291 12.38 -4.00 -13.38
CA THR A 291 12.06 -2.71 -13.97
C THR A 291 13.31 -2.14 -14.60
N THR A 292 13.31 -1.98 -15.92
CA THR A 292 14.34 -1.25 -16.63
C THR A 292 13.84 0.15 -16.98
N PHE A 293 14.70 1.14 -16.88
CA PHE A 293 14.31 2.51 -17.14
C PHE A 293 15.45 3.32 -17.77
N ALA A 294 15.07 4.35 -18.51
CA ALA A 294 15.96 5.36 -19.03
C ALA A 294 15.30 6.74 -18.94
N ASP A 295 16.03 7.69 -18.40
CA ASP A 295 15.63 9.09 -18.28
C ASP A 295 16.58 9.95 -19.11
N TRP A 296 16.02 10.65 -20.10
CA TRP A 296 16.77 11.51 -21.00
C TRP A 296 16.31 12.96 -20.87
N GLN A 297 17.18 13.79 -20.33
CA GLN A 297 16.98 15.23 -20.30
C GLN A 297 17.31 15.82 -21.67
N LEU A 298 16.30 16.39 -22.33
CA LEU A 298 16.41 16.90 -23.69
C LEU A 298 17.09 18.27 -23.75
N ASP A 299 16.87 19.12 -22.72
CA ASP A 299 17.45 20.45 -22.61
C ASP A 299 17.77 20.83 -21.16
N GLU A 300 18.36 22.00 -20.96
CA GLU A 300 18.69 22.56 -19.63
C GLU A 300 17.47 23.19 -18.94
N LYS A 301 16.36 23.37 -19.65
CA LYS A 301 15.11 23.92 -19.12
C LYS A 301 14.24 22.84 -18.45
N GLY A 302 14.69 21.59 -18.40
CA GLY A 302 14.02 20.48 -17.72
C GLY A 302 13.06 19.67 -18.58
N LYS A 303 13.12 19.80 -19.92
CA LYS A 303 12.41 18.85 -20.79
C LYS A 303 13.02 17.48 -20.67
N MET A 304 12.20 16.48 -20.37
CA MET A 304 12.63 15.13 -20.08
C MET A 304 11.75 14.12 -20.81
N LEU A 305 12.38 13.08 -21.36
CA LEU A 305 11.74 11.89 -21.88
C LEU A 305 12.13 10.72 -20.98
N SER A 306 11.14 9.96 -20.53
CA SER A 306 11.35 8.79 -19.67
C SER A 306 10.74 7.56 -20.32
N PHE A 307 11.49 6.47 -20.31
CA PHE A 307 11.08 5.15 -20.73
C PHE A 307 11.14 4.21 -19.52
N THR A 308 10.13 3.34 -19.37
CA THR A 308 10.12 2.30 -18.33
C THR A 308 9.51 1.04 -18.91
N TYR A 309 10.19 -0.09 -18.70
CA TYR A 309 9.66 -1.43 -18.95
C TYR A 309 9.65 -2.20 -17.65
N ASN A 310 8.49 -2.75 -17.29
CA ASN A 310 8.31 -3.64 -16.14
C ASN A 310 7.98 -5.04 -16.61
N TRP A 311 8.66 -6.00 -16.04
CA TRP A 311 8.33 -7.41 -16.09
C TRP A 311 8.07 -7.94 -14.68
N PHE A 312 6.92 -8.55 -14.49
CA PHE A 312 6.52 -9.18 -13.24
C PHE A 312 6.11 -10.62 -13.50
N ASP A 313 6.66 -11.53 -12.71
CA ASP A 313 6.34 -12.95 -12.72
C ASP A 313 6.04 -13.41 -11.30
N LYS A 314 4.90 -14.09 -11.11
CA LYS A 314 4.52 -14.65 -9.81
C LYS A 314 3.97 -16.05 -9.98
N SER A 315 4.45 -16.97 -9.15
CA SER A 315 3.94 -18.33 -9.05
C SER A 315 3.56 -18.66 -7.62
N THR A 316 2.29 -19.00 -7.43
CA THR A 316 1.72 -19.39 -6.13
C THR A 316 1.21 -20.81 -6.21
N LYS A 317 1.62 -21.64 -5.26
CA LYS A 317 1.05 -22.97 -5.04
C LYS A 317 0.31 -22.98 -3.71
N SER A 318 -0.89 -23.51 -3.70
CA SER A 318 -1.68 -23.72 -2.50
C SER A 318 -2.08 -25.18 -2.37
N PHE A 319 -2.27 -25.62 -1.17
CA PHE A 319 -2.86 -26.91 -0.85
C PHE A 319 -3.67 -26.74 0.42
N SER A 320 -4.85 -27.33 0.46
CA SER A 320 -5.63 -27.45 1.69
C SER A 320 -6.20 -28.85 1.82
N ASP A 321 -6.17 -29.35 3.03
CA ASP A 321 -6.72 -30.61 3.46
C ASP A 321 -7.83 -30.32 4.46
N VAL A 322 -9.07 -30.57 4.08
CA VAL A 322 -10.27 -30.20 4.84
C VAL A 322 -11.00 -31.46 5.29
N THR A 323 -11.11 -31.62 6.60
CA THR A 323 -11.86 -32.71 7.23
C THR A 323 -13.02 -32.11 8.00
N THR A 324 -14.25 -32.56 7.74
CA THR A 324 -15.43 -32.21 8.52
C THR A 324 -16.03 -33.47 9.16
N THR A 325 -16.24 -33.41 10.47
CA THR A 325 -16.86 -34.47 11.26
C THR A 325 -18.19 -34.00 11.83
N TRP A 326 -19.15 -34.89 11.89
CA TRP A 326 -20.43 -34.73 12.57
C TRP A 326 -20.82 -36.08 13.21
N ASP A 327 -21.89 -36.13 13.99
CA ASP A 327 -22.23 -37.29 14.84
C ASP A 327 -22.20 -38.62 14.10
N ASP A 328 -22.70 -38.68 12.84
CA ASP A 328 -22.84 -39.93 12.09
C ASP A 328 -21.92 -40.01 10.84
N GLY A 329 -20.92 -39.09 10.71
CA GLY A 329 -20.16 -39.08 9.48
C GLY A 329 -18.87 -38.27 9.47
N LEU A 330 -18.12 -38.49 8.38
CA LEU A 330 -16.87 -37.83 8.08
C LEU A 330 -16.87 -37.48 6.57
N SER A 331 -16.54 -36.25 6.27
CA SER A 331 -16.19 -35.83 4.91
C SER A 331 -14.76 -35.33 4.88
N HIS A 332 -14.02 -35.73 3.86
CA HIS A 332 -12.63 -35.33 3.68
C HIS A 332 -12.38 -34.93 2.23
N LEU A 333 -11.88 -33.72 2.03
CA LEU A 333 -11.59 -33.17 0.70
C LEU A 333 -10.24 -32.45 0.69
N THR A 334 -9.64 -32.36 -0.51
CA THR A 334 -8.41 -31.59 -0.73
C THR A 334 -8.61 -30.62 -1.87
N ASN A 335 -7.96 -29.46 -1.77
CA ASN A 335 -7.82 -28.50 -2.86
C ASN A 335 -6.32 -28.28 -3.13
N GLU A 336 -5.87 -28.50 -4.36
CA GLU A 336 -4.53 -28.15 -4.82
C GLU A 336 -4.63 -27.08 -5.89
N GLY A 337 -4.10 -25.88 -5.60
CA GLY A 337 -4.14 -24.73 -6.51
C GLY A 337 -2.74 -24.39 -7.02
N HIS A 338 -2.68 -24.03 -8.30
CA HIS A 338 -1.50 -23.42 -8.90
C HIS A 338 -1.92 -22.19 -9.69
N ASN A 339 -1.31 -21.06 -9.39
CA ASN A 339 -1.61 -19.77 -10.00
C ASN A 339 -0.32 -19.12 -10.50
N LYS A 340 -0.28 -18.73 -11.78
CA LYS A 340 0.86 -18.08 -12.45
C LYS A 340 0.40 -16.77 -13.05
N TYR A 341 1.13 -15.70 -12.76
CA TYR A 341 0.93 -14.37 -13.33
C TYR A 341 2.16 -13.94 -14.09
N HIS A 342 1.93 -13.38 -15.28
CA HIS A 342 2.95 -12.71 -16.08
C HIS A 342 2.42 -11.32 -16.45
N ILE A 343 3.16 -10.28 -16.14
CA ILE A 343 2.79 -8.91 -16.50
C ILE A 343 3.94 -8.23 -17.21
N HIS A 344 3.66 -7.66 -18.38
CA HIS A 344 4.56 -6.82 -19.14
C HIS A 344 3.96 -5.43 -19.25
N SER A 345 4.71 -4.40 -18.91
CA SER A 345 4.24 -3.01 -19.02
C SER A 345 5.33 -2.13 -19.63
N VAL A 346 5.01 -1.45 -20.71
CA VAL A 346 5.84 -0.43 -21.35
C VAL A 346 5.23 0.92 -21.14
N LYS A 347 6.03 1.90 -20.67
CA LYS A 347 5.59 3.28 -20.42
C LYS A 347 6.58 4.25 -21.05
N LEU A 348 6.06 5.19 -21.81
CA LEU A 348 6.81 6.31 -22.39
C LEU A 348 6.12 7.60 -21.98
N TYR A 349 6.84 8.51 -21.35
CA TYR A 349 6.29 9.79 -20.93
C TYR A 349 7.30 10.92 -21.10
N ALA A 350 6.75 12.11 -21.40
CA ALA A 350 7.48 13.33 -21.54
C ALA A 350 7.00 14.37 -20.53
N THR A 351 7.95 15.05 -19.93
CA THR A 351 7.75 16.26 -19.12
C THR A 351 8.30 17.43 -19.92
N LEU A 352 7.44 18.40 -20.21
CA LEU A 352 7.72 19.50 -21.12
C LEU A 352 7.40 20.84 -20.42
N PRO A 353 8.36 21.43 -19.68
CA PRO A 353 8.21 22.78 -19.15
C PRO A 353 8.34 23.79 -20.29
N PHE A 354 7.37 24.70 -20.35
CA PHE A 354 7.36 25.88 -21.19
C PHE A 354 7.35 27.12 -20.31
N ASP A 355 7.72 28.27 -20.82
CA ASP A 355 7.78 29.52 -20.03
C ASP A 355 6.42 29.88 -19.40
N ALA A 356 5.30 29.54 -20.06
CA ALA A 356 3.95 29.86 -19.60
C ALA A 356 3.23 28.76 -18.84
N PHE A 357 3.61 27.50 -19.00
CA PHE A 357 2.97 26.32 -18.40
C PHE A 357 3.89 25.11 -18.48
N LYS A 358 3.58 24.07 -17.72
CA LYS A 358 4.23 22.76 -17.83
C LYS A 358 3.23 21.73 -18.34
N MET A 359 3.64 20.92 -19.30
CA MET A 359 2.87 19.81 -19.84
C MET A 359 3.52 18.47 -19.49
N GLU A 360 2.73 17.50 -19.10
CA GLU A 360 3.13 16.09 -18.97
C GLU A 360 2.24 15.27 -19.92
N THR A 361 2.84 14.41 -20.72
CA THR A 361 2.10 13.54 -21.64
C THR A 361 2.79 12.19 -21.75
N GLY A 362 2.04 11.16 -22.13
CA GLY A 362 2.62 9.84 -22.29
C GLY A 362 1.63 8.78 -22.74
N MET A 363 2.21 7.61 -22.98
CA MET A 363 1.51 6.40 -23.41
C MET A 363 1.96 5.23 -22.55
N ALA A 364 1.08 4.26 -22.34
CA ALA A 364 1.40 3.01 -21.68
C ALA A 364 0.68 1.84 -22.34
N TYR A 365 1.35 0.70 -22.39
CA TYR A 365 0.77 -0.58 -22.75
C TYR A 365 1.06 -1.59 -21.66
N THR A 366 0.05 -2.34 -21.23
CA THR A 366 0.18 -3.40 -20.22
C THR A 366 -0.50 -4.66 -20.73
N ALA A 367 0.23 -5.76 -20.75
CA ALA A 367 -0.26 -7.10 -21.03
C ALA A 367 -0.15 -7.95 -19.77
N ILE A 368 -1.24 -8.60 -19.39
CA ILE A 368 -1.37 -9.46 -18.22
C ILE A 368 -1.82 -10.83 -18.70
N GLY A 369 -1.11 -11.87 -18.30
CA GLY A 369 -1.52 -13.27 -18.43
C GLY A 369 -1.65 -13.91 -17.06
N ASN A 370 -2.73 -14.60 -16.80
CA ASN A 370 -2.96 -15.37 -15.57
C ASN A 370 -3.44 -16.77 -15.95
N ASN A 371 -2.72 -17.80 -15.50
CA ASN A 371 -3.11 -19.20 -15.63
C ASN A 371 -3.32 -19.77 -14.24
N THR A 372 -4.54 -20.23 -13.97
CA THR A 372 -4.93 -20.81 -12.68
C THR A 372 -5.48 -22.20 -12.87
N THR A 373 -5.00 -23.16 -12.09
CA THR A 373 -5.56 -24.50 -12.00
C THR A 373 -5.94 -24.85 -10.56
N LEU A 374 -7.07 -25.49 -10.39
CA LEU A 374 -7.55 -26.08 -9.14
C LEU A 374 -7.85 -27.55 -9.35
N THR A 375 -7.22 -28.40 -8.57
CA THR A 375 -7.51 -29.84 -8.53
C THR A 375 -8.14 -30.17 -7.19
N ALA A 376 -9.37 -30.65 -7.21
CA ALA A 376 -10.09 -31.09 -6.01
C ALA A 376 -10.07 -32.61 -5.91
N GLY A 377 -9.89 -33.12 -4.70
CA GLY A 377 -9.98 -34.52 -4.38
C GLY A 377 -10.97 -34.77 -3.25
N LYS A 378 -11.70 -35.88 -3.32
CA LYS A 378 -12.63 -36.32 -2.27
C LYS A 378 -12.24 -37.73 -1.81
N TYR A 379 -12.23 -37.96 -0.50
CA TYR A 379 -12.03 -39.28 0.06
C TYR A 379 -13.38 -39.98 0.20
N ASN A 380 -13.50 -41.20 -0.37
CA ASN A 380 -14.74 -41.97 -0.38
C ASN A 380 -14.82 -43.02 0.73
N GLY A 381 -13.96 -42.94 1.75
CA GLY A 381 -13.85 -43.91 2.84
C GLY A 381 -12.83 -45.03 2.59
N SER A 382 -12.34 -45.19 1.36
CA SER A 382 -11.36 -46.25 0.99
C SER A 382 -10.15 -45.67 0.24
N GLN A 383 -10.37 -44.71 -0.66
CA GLN A 383 -9.34 -44.11 -1.48
C GLN A 383 -9.67 -42.66 -1.85
N TRP A 384 -8.67 -41.92 -2.21
CA TRP A 384 -8.82 -40.60 -2.81
C TRP A 384 -9.31 -40.70 -4.26
N ALA A 385 -10.34 -39.95 -4.58
CA ALA A 385 -10.85 -39.83 -5.92
C ALA A 385 -10.73 -38.37 -6.39
N TYR A 386 -10.30 -38.18 -7.63
CA TYR A 386 -10.35 -36.88 -8.32
C TYR A 386 -11.81 -36.46 -8.48
N ASP A 387 -12.12 -35.20 -8.14
CA ASP A 387 -13.45 -34.60 -8.33
C ASP A 387 -13.44 -33.70 -9.56
N PRO A 388 -13.89 -34.17 -10.72
CA PRO A 388 -13.88 -33.38 -11.95
C PRO A 388 -14.90 -32.21 -11.93
N LEU A 389 -15.91 -32.27 -11.06
CA LEU A 389 -16.92 -31.21 -10.95
C LEU A 389 -16.40 -29.99 -10.15
N GLN A 390 -15.41 -30.22 -9.30
CA GLN A 390 -14.78 -29.19 -8.49
C GLN A 390 -13.39 -28.81 -8.99
N SER A 391 -12.83 -29.57 -9.94
CA SER A 391 -11.52 -29.29 -10.55
C SER A 391 -11.69 -28.47 -11.80
N ASN A 392 -10.83 -27.46 -11.97
CA ASN A 392 -10.97 -26.54 -13.10
C ASN A 392 -9.65 -25.88 -13.48
N GLY A 393 -9.55 -25.43 -14.73
CA GLY A 393 -8.49 -24.59 -15.26
C GLY A 393 -9.07 -23.29 -15.82
N PHE A 394 -8.41 -22.17 -15.56
CA PHE A 394 -8.85 -20.86 -16.05
C PHE A 394 -7.65 -20.05 -16.54
N ASP A 395 -7.71 -19.67 -17.82
CA ASP A 395 -6.76 -18.79 -18.46
C ASP A 395 -7.38 -17.42 -18.66
N TYR A 396 -6.66 -16.38 -18.30
CA TYR A 396 -7.10 -14.99 -18.37
C TYR A 396 -6.00 -14.11 -18.99
N ASP A 397 -6.38 -13.41 -20.06
CA ASP A 397 -5.52 -12.42 -20.72
C ASP A 397 -6.19 -11.04 -20.68
N GLU A 398 -5.42 -10.02 -20.28
CA GLU A 398 -5.87 -8.63 -20.29
C GLU A 398 -4.81 -7.74 -20.97
N ASN A 399 -5.26 -6.93 -21.94
CA ASN A 399 -4.42 -5.97 -22.63
C ASN A 399 -4.99 -4.57 -22.46
N THR A 400 -4.20 -3.65 -21.89
CA THR A 400 -4.61 -2.27 -21.67
C THR A 400 -3.68 -1.31 -22.41
N ILE A 401 -4.26 -0.44 -23.25
CA ILE A 401 -3.59 0.69 -23.88
C ILE A 401 -4.08 1.97 -23.21
N ALA A 402 -3.16 2.87 -22.89
CA ALA A 402 -3.48 4.14 -22.27
C ALA A 402 -2.70 5.29 -22.88
N ALA A 403 -3.34 6.47 -22.96
CA ALA A 403 -2.69 7.72 -23.30
C ALA A 403 -3.17 8.81 -22.35
N TYR A 404 -2.30 9.75 -22.01
CA TYR A 404 -2.65 10.86 -21.13
C TYR A 404 -1.94 12.15 -21.52
N ALA A 405 -2.56 13.27 -21.12
CA ALA A 405 -1.95 14.59 -21.12
C ALA A 405 -2.40 15.37 -19.88
N SER A 406 -1.52 16.15 -19.32
CA SER A 406 -1.85 17.11 -18.27
C SER A 406 -1.10 18.41 -18.47
N VAL A 407 -1.74 19.52 -18.11
CA VAL A 407 -1.17 20.87 -18.17
C VAL A 407 -1.31 21.50 -16.80
N GLU A 408 -0.22 22.11 -16.32
CA GLU A 408 -0.21 22.86 -15.07
C GLU A 408 0.36 24.26 -15.28
N LYS A 409 -0.22 25.23 -14.57
CA LYS A 409 0.16 26.64 -14.64
C LYS A 409 -0.02 27.33 -13.30
N SER A 410 0.97 28.15 -12.94
CA SER A 410 0.85 29.14 -11.87
C SER A 410 0.46 30.49 -12.44
N PHE A 411 -0.54 31.14 -11.83
CA PHE A 411 -1.00 32.48 -12.19
C PHE A 411 -0.56 33.43 -11.08
N GLY A 412 0.55 34.13 -11.32
CA GLY A 412 1.24 34.88 -10.28
C GLY A 412 1.69 34.01 -9.13
N ASN A 413 1.73 34.58 -7.92
CA ASN A 413 2.19 33.89 -6.71
C ASN A 413 1.06 33.24 -5.89
N SER A 414 -0.18 33.39 -6.31
CA SER A 414 -1.34 33.03 -5.49
C SER A 414 -2.18 31.89 -6.06
N PHE A 415 -2.29 31.75 -7.36
CA PHE A 415 -3.16 30.77 -7.98
C PHE A 415 -2.36 29.71 -8.73
N PHE A 416 -2.81 28.47 -8.63
CA PHE A 416 -2.28 27.34 -9.38
C PHE A 416 -3.45 26.52 -9.94
N GLY A 417 -3.29 26.06 -11.17
CA GLY A 417 -4.23 25.16 -11.83
C GLY A 417 -3.51 24.02 -12.53
N LYS A 418 -4.05 22.80 -12.39
CA LYS A 418 -3.64 21.61 -13.13
C LYS A 418 -4.86 20.89 -13.65
N LEU A 419 -4.85 20.59 -14.95
CA LEU A 419 -5.87 19.80 -15.63
C LEU A 419 -5.20 18.61 -16.28
N GLY A 420 -5.77 17.43 -16.10
CA GLY A 420 -5.29 16.19 -16.70
C GLY A 420 -6.43 15.38 -17.29
N LEU A 421 -6.14 14.68 -18.36
CA LEU A 421 -7.04 13.71 -19.00
C LEU A 421 -6.26 12.46 -19.36
N ARG A 422 -6.82 11.30 -19.04
CA ARG A 422 -6.29 10.00 -19.39
C ARG A 422 -7.40 9.17 -20.04
N TYR A 423 -7.07 8.45 -21.10
CA TYR A 423 -7.92 7.44 -21.71
C TYR A 423 -7.26 6.08 -21.54
N GLU A 424 -8.05 5.07 -21.15
CA GLU A 424 -7.64 3.68 -21.12
C GLU A 424 -8.65 2.84 -21.91
N HIS A 425 -8.15 1.94 -22.76
CA HIS A 425 -8.92 0.90 -23.42
C HIS A 425 -8.35 -0.45 -23.00
N THR A 426 -9.23 -1.36 -22.59
CA THR A 426 -8.88 -2.68 -22.06
C THR A 426 -9.67 -3.76 -22.81
N ASP A 427 -8.94 -4.76 -23.32
CA ASP A 427 -9.48 -6.00 -23.89
C ASP A 427 -9.18 -7.15 -22.93
N VAL A 428 -10.21 -7.93 -22.61
CA VAL A 428 -10.16 -9.08 -21.69
C VAL A 428 -10.61 -10.34 -22.42
N LYS A 429 -9.86 -11.42 -22.21
CA LYS A 429 -10.20 -12.77 -22.67
C LYS A 429 -10.06 -13.75 -21.51
N GLY A 430 -11.13 -14.47 -21.22
CA GLY A 430 -11.16 -15.57 -20.26
C GLY A 430 -11.49 -16.88 -20.96
N LEU A 431 -10.79 -17.96 -20.61
CA LEU A 431 -11.05 -19.30 -21.08
C LEU A 431 -11.09 -20.26 -19.89
N GLN A 432 -12.24 -20.87 -19.68
CA GLN A 432 -12.37 -21.99 -18.75
C GLN A 432 -11.94 -23.26 -19.47
N THR A 433 -10.73 -23.76 -19.19
CA THR A 433 -10.11 -24.83 -19.97
C THR A 433 -10.78 -26.19 -19.80
N THR A 434 -11.58 -26.36 -18.73
CA THR A 434 -12.30 -27.61 -18.45
C THR A 434 -13.60 -27.74 -19.26
N SER A 435 -14.31 -26.62 -19.48
CA SER A 435 -15.58 -26.56 -20.21
C SER A 435 -15.47 -25.96 -21.63
N ASP A 436 -14.29 -25.47 -22.01
CA ASP A 436 -14.02 -24.67 -23.24
C ASP A 436 -14.91 -23.41 -23.36
N GLU A 437 -15.38 -22.91 -22.21
CA GLU A 437 -16.22 -21.73 -22.14
C GLU A 437 -15.37 -20.45 -22.24
N LYS A 438 -15.74 -19.55 -23.17
CA LYS A 438 -14.99 -18.31 -23.46
C LYS A 438 -15.76 -17.10 -23.01
N HIS A 439 -15.09 -16.23 -22.29
CA HIS A 439 -15.62 -14.95 -21.81
C HIS A 439 -14.75 -13.83 -22.34
N ASN A 440 -15.29 -12.98 -23.19
CA ASN A 440 -14.59 -11.83 -23.74
C ASN A 440 -15.29 -10.55 -23.29
N ASN A 441 -14.51 -9.56 -22.88
CA ASN A 441 -15.02 -8.25 -22.51
C ASN A 441 -14.07 -7.16 -23.04
N ASN A 442 -14.62 -6.01 -23.44
CA ASN A 442 -13.83 -4.84 -23.76
C ASN A 442 -14.49 -3.58 -23.18
N TYR A 443 -13.69 -2.63 -22.78
CA TYR A 443 -14.20 -1.37 -22.27
C TYR A 443 -13.17 -0.25 -22.41
N GLY A 444 -13.68 0.99 -22.53
CA GLY A 444 -12.86 2.19 -22.55
C GLY A 444 -13.42 3.25 -21.64
N TYR A 445 -12.54 3.95 -20.92
CA TYR A 445 -12.91 5.02 -20.00
C TYR A 445 -12.00 6.24 -20.15
N LEU A 446 -12.60 7.42 -19.95
CA LEU A 446 -11.91 8.69 -19.79
C LEU A 446 -11.81 9.05 -18.32
N PHE A 447 -10.62 9.44 -17.87
CA PHE A 447 -10.32 9.78 -16.48
C PHE A 447 -9.85 11.23 -16.39
N PRO A 448 -10.77 12.18 -16.18
CA PRO A 448 -10.41 13.57 -15.94
C PRO A 448 -9.85 13.76 -14.53
N SER A 449 -8.93 14.71 -14.39
CA SER A 449 -8.40 15.19 -13.12
C SER A 449 -8.25 16.70 -13.13
N LEU A 450 -8.59 17.34 -12.02
CA LEU A 450 -8.51 18.79 -11.83
C LEU A 450 -7.89 19.10 -10.47
N ASN A 451 -6.96 20.04 -10.42
CA ASN A 451 -6.49 20.65 -9.18
C ASN A 451 -6.45 22.17 -9.36
N LEU A 452 -7.11 22.88 -8.47
CA LEU A 452 -7.06 24.34 -8.37
C LEU A 452 -6.59 24.70 -6.96
N SER A 453 -5.70 25.66 -6.83
CA SER A 453 -5.23 26.09 -5.52
C SER A 453 -5.10 27.60 -5.48
N TRP A 454 -5.52 28.18 -4.36
CA TRP A 454 -5.31 29.56 -4.02
C TRP A 454 -4.55 29.66 -2.70
N ASN A 455 -3.44 30.41 -2.71
CA ASN A 455 -2.57 30.59 -1.57
C ASN A 455 -2.49 32.07 -1.19
N ASN A 456 -2.76 32.36 0.08
CA ASN A 456 -2.60 33.69 0.65
C ASN A 456 -1.83 33.59 1.97
N ARG A 457 -0.76 34.36 2.11
CA ARG A 457 0.13 34.31 3.29
C ARG A 457 -0.58 34.55 4.62
N ASN A 458 -1.62 35.37 4.64
CA ASN A 458 -2.34 35.77 5.85
C ASN A 458 -3.51 34.85 6.18
N VAL A 459 -4.08 34.19 5.17
CA VAL A 459 -5.30 33.39 5.31
C VAL A 459 -5.02 31.90 5.19
N GLY A 460 -3.97 31.50 4.48
CA GLY A 460 -3.62 30.09 4.24
C GLY A 460 -3.86 29.66 2.81
N ARG A 461 -3.91 28.37 2.58
CA ARG A 461 -4.10 27.74 1.27
C ARG A 461 -5.42 27.00 1.19
N PHE A 462 -6.16 27.25 0.13
CA PHE A 462 -7.32 26.48 -0.29
C PHE A 462 -6.97 25.68 -1.54
N SER A 463 -7.41 24.43 -1.62
CA SER A 463 -7.24 23.63 -2.83
C SER A 463 -8.51 22.83 -3.11
N LEU A 464 -8.97 22.87 -4.35
CA LEU A 464 -10.07 22.08 -4.88
C LEU A 464 -9.50 21.02 -5.81
N SER A 465 -9.86 19.78 -5.61
CA SER A 465 -9.43 18.69 -6.49
C SER A 465 -10.60 17.79 -6.88
N TYR A 466 -10.51 17.23 -8.07
CA TYR A 466 -11.43 16.24 -8.59
C TYR A 466 -10.66 15.18 -9.38
N SER A 467 -11.05 13.92 -9.24
CA SER A 467 -10.56 12.83 -10.09
C SER A 467 -11.60 11.74 -10.26
N MET A 468 -11.56 11.09 -11.41
CA MET A 468 -12.27 9.85 -11.68
C MET A 468 -11.27 8.69 -11.71
N GLY A 469 -11.66 7.53 -11.18
CA GLY A 469 -10.85 6.31 -11.18
C GLY A 469 -11.66 5.06 -11.44
N ILE A 470 -10.96 3.93 -11.62
CA ILE A 470 -11.52 2.61 -11.91
C ILE A 470 -10.91 1.56 -10.99
N THR A 471 -11.74 0.62 -10.49
CA THR A 471 -11.29 -0.61 -9.85
C THR A 471 -11.68 -1.79 -10.73
N ARG A 472 -10.68 -2.49 -11.25
CA ARG A 472 -10.90 -3.73 -11.97
C ARG A 472 -11.12 -4.88 -10.98
N PRO A 473 -11.95 -5.88 -11.31
CA PRO A 473 -12.08 -7.09 -10.51
C PRO A 473 -10.71 -7.75 -10.30
N ASN A 474 -10.49 -8.37 -9.14
CA ASN A 474 -9.31 -9.19 -8.92
C ASN A 474 -9.41 -10.47 -9.77
N PHE A 475 -8.27 -11.02 -10.18
CA PHE A 475 -8.27 -12.25 -11.00
C PHE A 475 -8.91 -13.44 -10.25
N GLY A 476 -8.75 -13.52 -8.93
CA GLY A 476 -9.43 -14.52 -8.10
C GLY A 476 -10.94 -14.37 -8.09
N ASP A 477 -11.44 -13.12 -8.14
CA ASP A 477 -12.87 -12.82 -8.16
C ASP A 477 -13.53 -13.18 -9.51
N LEU A 478 -12.75 -13.16 -10.60
CA LEU A 478 -13.22 -13.53 -11.95
C LEU A 478 -13.24 -15.04 -12.18
N ASN A 479 -12.48 -15.78 -11.40
CA ASN A 479 -12.30 -17.22 -11.58
C ASN A 479 -13.50 -17.99 -10.98
N PRO A 480 -14.34 -18.68 -11.76
CA PRO A 480 -15.57 -19.31 -11.28
C PRO A 480 -15.35 -20.60 -10.47
N PHE A 481 -14.15 -20.83 -9.98
CA PHE A 481 -13.83 -22.02 -9.18
C PHE A 481 -14.56 -21.99 -7.83
N ARG A 482 -14.95 -23.16 -7.37
CA ARG A 482 -15.46 -23.35 -6.01
C ARG A 482 -14.31 -23.77 -5.11
N TYR A 483 -13.87 -22.83 -4.28
CA TYR A 483 -12.84 -23.12 -3.28
C TYR A 483 -13.50 -23.41 -1.94
N HIS A 484 -13.46 -24.67 -1.52
CA HIS A 484 -14.05 -25.11 -0.27
C HIS A 484 -13.20 -24.69 0.94
N THR A 485 -13.82 -23.96 1.86
CA THR A 485 -13.23 -23.59 3.16
C THR A 485 -13.57 -24.62 4.24
N THR A 486 -14.76 -25.21 4.14
CA THR A 486 -15.20 -26.39 4.86
C THR A 486 -15.88 -27.29 3.83
N THR A 487 -16.38 -28.47 4.20
CA THR A 487 -17.08 -29.34 3.25
C THR A 487 -18.46 -28.81 2.85
N SER A 488 -19.04 -27.91 3.65
CA SER A 488 -20.34 -27.26 3.41
C SER A 488 -20.24 -25.81 2.93
N ASP A 489 -19.07 -25.16 3.11
CA ASP A 489 -18.90 -23.76 2.78
C ASP A 489 -17.86 -23.58 1.66
N TYR A 490 -18.17 -22.79 0.65
CA TYR A 490 -17.22 -22.44 -0.42
C TYR A 490 -17.30 -20.98 -0.85
N VAL A 491 -16.23 -20.51 -1.44
CA VAL A 491 -16.17 -19.23 -2.15
C VAL A 491 -16.08 -19.52 -3.64
N SER A 492 -16.83 -18.79 -4.45
CA SER A 492 -16.79 -18.88 -5.91
C SER A 492 -16.47 -17.51 -6.48
N GLY A 493 -15.74 -17.44 -7.60
CA GLY A 493 -15.64 -16.20 -8.37
C GLY A 493 -16.82 -16.03 -9.32
N ASN A 494 -16.82 -14.89 -10.02
CA ASN A 494 -17.84 -14.47 -10.97
C ASN A 494 -17.19 -13.82 -12.19
N HIS A 495 -17.22 -14.51 -13.32
CA HIS A 495 -16.60 -14.06 -14.57
C HIS A 495 -17.33 -12.87 -15.22
N ASP A 496 -18.58 -12.58 -14.81
CA ASP A 496 -19.40 -11.46 -15.31
C ASP A 496 -19.11 -10.13 -14.61
N LEU A 497 -18.16 -10.09 -13.68
CA LEU A 497 -17.80 -8.87 -12.98
C LEU A 497 -17.32 -7.78 -13.94
N LYS A 498 -17.82 -6.59 -13.71
CA LYS A 498 -17.45 -5.36 -14.42
C LYS A 498 -16.62 -4.46 -13.55
N PRO A 499 -15.74 -3.62 -14.12
CA PRO A 499 -15.05 -2.62 -13.34
C PRO A 499 -16.03 -1.70 -12.62
N SER A 500 -15.68 -1.31 -11.39
CA SER A 500 -16.34 -0.23 -10.67
C SER A 500 -15.64 1.10 -10.94
N THR A 501 -16.37 2.21 -10.92
CA THR A 501 -15.84 3.56 -11.11
C THR A 501 -16.09 4.41 -9.88
N ALA A 502 -15.18 5.34 -9.58
CA ALA A 502 -15.37 6.31 -8.51
C ALA A 502 -15.09 7.73 -8.96
N HIS A 503 -15.90 8.65 -8.45
CA HIS A 503 -15.75 10.08 -8.56
C HIS A 503 -15.34 10.64 -7.19
N ASN A 504 -14.19 11.32 -7.13
CA ASN A 504 -13.65 11.86 -5.91
C ASN A 504 -13.49 13.37 -6.04
N ALA A 505 -14.03 14.12 -5.08
CA ALA A 505 -13.88 15.55 -4.96
C ALA A 505 -13.39 15.92 -3.57
N GLU A 506 -12.44 16.84 -3.46
CA GLU A 506 -11.93 17.32 -2.17
C GLU A 506 -11.77 18.85 -2.21
N LEU A 507 -12.21 19.52 -1.14
CA LEU A 507 -11.90 20.91 -0.83
C LEU A 507 -11.05 20.93 0.43
N SER A 508 -9.79 21.28 0.33
CA SER A 508 -8.85 21.32 1.46
C SER A 508 -8.45 22.73 1.82
N TYR A 509 -8.20 22.95 3.12
CA TYR A 509 -7.68 24.16 3.70
C TYR A 509 -6.50 23.85 4.61
N SER A 510 -5.46 24.68 4.57
CA SER A 510 -4.31 24.55 5.47
C SER A 510 -3.74 25.91 5.87
N PHE A 511 -3.46 26.07 7.18
CA PHE A 511 -2.84 27.26 7.72
C PHE A 511 -2.18 26.98 9.08
N LYS A 512 -0.91 27.33 9.24
CA LYS A 512 -0.14 27.28 10.51
C LYS A 512 -0.31 25.98 11.31
N GLY A 513 -0.18 24.82 10.62
CA GLY A 513 -0.29 23.49 11.24
C GLY A 513 -1.71 22.93 11.28
N ALA A 514 -2.74 23.76 11.07
CA ALA A 514 -4.11 23.30 10.89
C ALA A 514 -4.31 22.80 9.44
N TYR A 515 -5.02 21.70 9.31
CA TYR A 515 -5.42 21.11 8.03
C TYR A 515 -6.88 20.65 8.13
N ALA A 516 -7.69 20.99 7.16
CA ALA A 516 -9.06 20.51 7.02
C ALA A 516 -9.32 20.08 5.59
N VAL A 517 -10.12 19.03 5.40
CA VAL A 517 -10.58 18.60 4.08
C VAL A 517 -12.03 18.11 4.15
N LEU A 518 -12.87 18.73 3.33
CA LEU A 518 -14.19 18.24 2.98
C LEU A 518 -14.04 17.37 1.74
N TYR A 519 -14.48 16.13 1.78
CA TYR A 519 -14.36 15.21 0.66
C TYR A 519 -15.68 14.50 0.36
N ASN A 520 -15.81 14.11 -0.91
CA ASN A 520 -16.85 13.22 -1.39
C ASN A 520 -16.22 12.12 -2.26
N SER A 521 -16.64 10.88 -2.04
CA SER A 521 -16.27 9.71 -2.86
C SER A 521 -17.52 8.92 -3.22
N TYR A 522 -17.92 9.00 -4.49
CA TYR A 522 -19.05 8.23 -5.04
C TYR A 522 -18.53 7.08 -5.89
N ASN A 523 -18.79 5.85 -5.43
CA ASN A 523 -18.41 4.61 -6.12
C ASN A 523 -19.66 3.98 -6.75
N ARG A 524 -19.59 3.73 -8.06
CA ARG A 524 -20.63 3.06 -8.85
C ARG A 524 -20.20 1.64 -9.16
N ASN A 525 -21.14 0.70 -9.07
CA ASN A 525 -20.93 -0.73 -9.34
C ASN A 525 -19.84 -1.34 -8.44
N ALA A 526 -19.76 -0.96 -7.17
CA ALA A 526 -18.81 -1.55 -6.24
C ALA A 526 -19.06 -3.06 -6.12
N ILE A 527 -17.95 -3.81 -6.11
CA ILE A 527 -17.96 -5.26 -5.94
C ILE A 527 -18.05 -5.55 -4.44
N ALA A 528 -18.97 -6.41 -4.04
CA ALA A 528 -19.07 -6.95 -2.70
C ALA A 528 -19.35 -8.46 -2.75
N TYR A 529 -18.85 -9.17 -1.75
CA TYR A 529 -19.17 -10.58 -1.56
C TYR A 529 -20.56 -10.72 -0.94
N VAL A 530 -21.43 -11.46 -1.61
CA VAL A 530 -22.77 -11.79 -1.16
C VAL A 530 -22.77 -13.24 -0.70
N THR A 531 -23.20 -13.46 0.53
CA THR A 531 -23.33 -14.82 1.09
C THR A 531 -24.72 -15.32 0.82
N ARG A 532 -24.85 -16.56 0.36
CA ARG A 532 -26.12 -17.25 0.08
C ARG A 532 -26.06 -18.68 0.57
N PHE A 533 -27.24 -19.26 0.72
CA PHE A 533 -27.39 -20.68 1.09
C PHE A 533 -28.05 -21.44 -0.05
N ASN A 534 -27.54 -22.64 -0.33
CA ASN A 534 -28.18 -23.60 -1.22
C ASN A 534 -29.33 -24.33 -0.51
N ALA A 535 -30.17 -25.03 -1.26
CA ALA A 535 -31.28 -25.81 -0.70
C ALA A 535 -30.86 -26.95 0.26
N ASP A 536 -29.61 -27.39 0.16
CA ASP A 536 -29.01 -28.39 1.05
C ASP A 536 -28.42 -27.78 2.34
N GLY A 537 -28.59 -26.46 2.56
CA GLY A 537 -28.04 -25.74 3.71
C GLY A 537 -26.55 -25.35 3.58
N SER A 538 -25.88 -25.75 2.49
CA SER A 538 -24.50 -25.33 2.23
C SER A 538 -24.42 -23.83 1.93
N GLN A 539 -23.37 -23.17 2.45
CA GLN A 539 -23.16 -21.74 2.31
C GLN A 539 -22.16 -21.45 1.21
N TYR A 540 -22.41 -20.42 0.42
CA TYR A 540 -21.42 -19.89 -0.52
C TYR A 540 -21.37 -18.39 -0.53
N SER A 541 -20.19 -17.85 -0.86
CA SER A 541 -19.96 -16.43 -1.06
C SER A 541 -19.48 -16.18 -2.48
N ILE A 542 -20.10 -15.21 -3.16
CA ILE A 542 -19.79 -14.84 -4.54
C ILE A 542 -19.64 -13.32 -4.67
N PRO A 543 -18.61 -12.81 -5.37
CA PRO A 543 -18.47 -11.38 -5.63
C PRO A 543 -19.44 -10.92 -6.72
N GLU A 544 -20.13 -9.81 -6.48
CA GLU A 544 -21.08 -9.20 -7.42
C GLU A 544 -20.94 -7.69 -7.49
N ASN A 545 -21.23 -7.08 -8.63
CA ASN A 545 -21.35 -5.61 -8.79
C ASN A 545 -22.69 -5.12 -8.24
N CYS A 546 -22.87 -5.19 -6.94
CA CYS A 546 -24.19 -5.09 -6.32
C CYS A 546 -24.44 -3.81 -5.51
N ILE A 547 -23.46 -2.92 -5.36
CA ILE A 547 -23.58 -1.75 -4.49
C ILE A 547 -23.13 -0.47 -5.19
N ASP A 548 -23.94 0.59 -5.11
CA ASP A 548 -23.49 1.97 -5.30
C ASP A 548 -23.32 2.60 -3.91
N ASN A 549 -22.14 3.17 -3.63
CA ASN A 549 -21.87 3.79 -2.33
C ASN A 549 -21.32 5.20 -2.45
N ASN A 550 -21.73 6.06 -1.54
CA ASN A 550 -21.27 7.43 -1.40
C ASN A 550 -20.76 7.69 0.01
N LYS A 551 -19.62 8.35 0.13
CA LYS A 551 -19.06 8.81 1.41
C LYS A 551 -18.76 10.30 1.32
N VAL A 552 -19.38 11.09 2.18
CA VAL A 552 -19.09 12.51 2.37
C VAL A 552 -18.52 12.69 3.75
N GLY A 553 -17.41 13.40 3.90
CA GLY A 553 -16.78 13.57 5.21
C GLY A 553 -15.95 14.84 5.32
N LEU A 554 -15.78 15.28 6.55
CA LEU A 554 -14.90 16.36 6.96
C LEU A 554 -13.83 15.78 7.89
N TYR A 555 -12.56 15.85 7.46
CA TYR A 555 -11.40 15.54 8.29
C TYR A 555 -10.73 16.85 8.70
N VAL A 556 -10.36 16.95 9.98
CA VAL A 556 -9.61 18.10 10.53
C VAL A 556 -8.44 17.57 11.32
N SER A 557 -7.28 18.18 11.19
CA SER A 557 -6.12 17.87 12.04
C SER A 557 -5.32 19.12 12.39
N TYR A 558 -4.61 19.02 13.50
CA TYR A 558 -3.72 20.06 13.98
C TYR A 558 -2.39 19.43 14.42
N TYR A 559 -1.31 19.82 13.71
CA TYR A 559 0.07 19.44 14.01
C TYR A 559 0.80 20.61 14.63
N ARG A 560 1.40 20.41 15.80
CA ARG A 560 2.19 21.44 16.47
C ARG A 560 3.24 20.86 17.40
N SER A 561 4.43 21.46 17.41
CA SER A 561 5.39 21.36 18.53
C SER A 561 4.96 22.37 19.59
N ILE A 562 4.45 21.88 20.73
CA ILE A 562 4.01 22.72 21.87
C ILE A 562 5.25 23.27 22.56
N PHE A 563 6.26 22.41 22.72
CA PHE A 563 7.60 22.74 23.20
C PHE A 563 8.63 22.04 22.32
N ASP A 564 9.89 22.39 22.40
CA ASP A 564 10.98 21.74 21.66
C ASP A 564 11.14 20.25 21.98
N TRP A 565 10.54 19.79 23.06
CA TRP A 565 10.55 18.42 23.54
C TRP A 565 9.18 17.73 23.45
N TRP A 566 8.11 18.41 23.03
CA TRP A 566 6.76 17.86 22.93
C TRP A 566 6.08 18.23 21.62
N ASN A 567 5.76 17.22 20.83
CA ASN A 567 5.03 17.33 19.58
C ASN A 567 3.69 16.62 19.67
N VAL A 568 2.65 17.21 19.10
CA VAL A 568 1.29 16.66 19.05
C VAL A 568 0.75 16.78 17.64
N ASN A 569 0.16 15.68 17.15
CA ASN A 569 -0.71 15.62 16.00
C ASN A 569 -2.07 15.07 16.47
N ILE A 570 -3.10 15.88 16.43
CA ILE A 570 -4.47 15.48 16.76
C ILE A 570 -5.33 15.61 15.51
N GLY A 571 -6.14 14.60 15.22
CA GLY A 571 -7.02 14.55 14.08
C GLY A 571 -8.40 14.02 14.42
N GLY A 572 -9.36 14.36 13.59
CA GLY A 572 -10.71 13.83 13.67
C GLY A 572 -11.41 13.87 12.33
N GLU A 573 -12.27 12.91 12.10
CA GLU A 573 -13.09 12.77 10.91
C GLU A 573 -14.54 12.59 11.31
N VAL A 574 -15.46 13.31 10.67
CA VAL A 574 -16.90 13.07 10.71
C VAL A 574 -17.34 12.80 9.29
N PHE A 575 -18.10 11.74 9.08
CA PHE A 575 -18.54 11.36 7.74
C PHE A 575 -19.94 10.75 7.76
N ASN A 576 -20.60 10.86 6.60
CA ASN A 576 -21.82 10.12 6.28
C ASN A 576 -21.50 9.11 5.17
N THR A 577 -21.93 7.88 5.36
CA THR A 577 -21.91 6.83 4.34
C THR A 577 -23.31 6.52 3.88
N GLN A 578 -23.49 6.32 2.59
CA GLN A 578 -24.74 5.91 1.95
C GLN A 578 -24.42 4.75 1.03
N ALA A 579 -25.15 3.66 1.13
CA ALA A 579 -25.04 2.50 0.25
C ALA A 579 -26.42 2.16 -0.32
N LYS A 580 -26.44 1.86 -1.62
CA LYS A 580 -27.64 1.40 -2.32
C LYS A 580 -27.36 0.06 -2.98
N SER A 581 -28.10 -0.96 -2.56
CA SER A 581 -28.05 -2.27 -3.18
C SER A 581 -28.74 -2.29 -4.55
N LYS A 582 -28.20 -3.07 -5.48
CA LYS A 582 -28.78 -3.38 -6.79
C LYS A 582 -29.41 -4.78 -6.84
N ILE A 583 -29.23 -5.55 -5.78
CA ILE A 583 -29.76 -6.90 -5.64
C ILE A 583 -30.76 -6.95 -4.50
N ALA A 584 -31.65 -7.92 -4.56
CA ALA A 584 -32.73 -8.07 -3.58
C ALA A 584 -32.29 -8.74 -2.26
N ASP A 585 -31.07 -9.26 -2.19
CA ASP A 585 -30.59 -10.04 -1.03
C ASP A 585 -30.51 -9.21 0.26
N PHE A 586 -30.15 -7.93 0.17
CA PHE A 586 -29.99 -7.05 1.34
C PHE A 586 -31.30 -6.45 1.80
N LYS A 587 -31.52 -6.47 3.11
CA LYS A 587 -32.68 -5.88 3.74
C LYS A 587 -32.74 -4.37 3.48
N ASP A 588 -33.91 -3.88 3.11
CA ASP A 588 -34.23 -2.47 2.83
C ASP A 588 -33.54 -1.85 1.61
N GLY A 589 -32.55 -2.53 0.99
CA GLY A 589 -31.86 -2.09 -0.21
C GLY A 589 -31.08 -0.77 -0.14
N ASN A 590 -31.22 0.00 0.95
CA ASN A 590 -30.54 1.26 1.22
C ASN A 590 -30.02 1.28 2.65
N ASP A 591 -28.83 1.83 2.84
CA ASP A 591 -28.23 1.97 4.16
C ASP A 591 -27.52 3.33 4.26
N SER A 592 -27.66 4.02 5.40
CA SER A 592 -27.01 5.32 5.64
C SER A 592 -26.65 5.48 7.11
N SER A 593 -25.48 6.03 7.36
CA SER A 593 -25.00 6.26 8.72
C SER A 593 -24.10 7.49 8.80
N TRP A 594 -24.22 8.24 9.88
CA TRP A 594 -23.20 9.19 10.33
C TRP A 594 -22.25 8.51 11.31
N SER A 595 -20.97 8.81 11.17
CA SER A 595 -19.93 8.29 12.04
C SER A 595 -18.73 9.23 12.09
N GLY A 596 -17.70 8.80 12.82
CA GLY A 596 -16.46 9.54 12.94
C GLY A 596 -15.28 8.69 13.39
N LYS A 597 -14.12 9.33 13.36
CA LYS A 597 -12.86 8.83 13.89
C LYS A 597 -12.16 9.95 14.65
N ILE A 598 -11.50 9.62 15.74
CA ILE A 598 -10.53 10.52 16.39
C ILE A 598 -9.18 9.84 16.42
N GLU A 599 -8.12 10.63 16.31
CA GLU A 599 -6.74 10.13 16.33
C GLU A 599 -5.81 11.11 17.06
N LEU A 600 -4.85 10.54 17.78
CA LEU A 600 -3.82 11.26 18.52
C LEU A 600 -2.48 10.58 18.28
N ASN A 601 -1.49 11.36 17.88
CA ASN A 601 -0.10 10.95 17.89
C ASN A 601 0.69 12.00 18.67
N SER A 602 1.31 11.60 19.78
CA SER A 602 2.01 12.51 20.66
C SER A 602 3.39 11.96 21.00
N SER A 603 4.41 12.80 20.91
CA SER A 603 5.81 12.43 21.10
C SER A 603 6.50 13.36 22.08
N TRP A 604 7.26 12.79 23.00
CA TRP A 604 8.03 13.50 24.03
C TRP A 604 9.49 13.13 23.98
N MET A 605 10.38 14.10 23.94
CA MET A 605 11.82 13.92 24.17
C MET A 605 12.05 14.00 25.68
N LEU A 606 12.42 12.87 26.29
CA LEU A 606 12.49 12.71 27.74
C LEU A 606 13.83 13.17 28.35
N ASN A 607 14.84 13.44 27.51
CA ASN A 607 16.15 13.86 27.97
C ASN A 607 16.68 15.08 27.19
N ARG A 608 17.61 15.82 27.79
CA ARG A 608 18.24 17.03 27.18
C ARG A 608 18.97 16.75 25.86
N PRO A 609 19.69 15.62 25.66
CA PRO A 609 20.34 15.30 24.39
C PRO A 609 19.33 14.93 23.28
N LYS A 610 18.02 14.87 23.58
CA LYS A 610 16.95 14.51 22.63
C LYS A 610 17.14 13.11 22.01
N THR A 611 17.74 12.19 22.77
CA THR A 611 18.03 10.82 22.35
C THR A 611 17.03 9.79 22.88
N LEU A 612 16.25 10.13 23.91
CA LEU A 612 15.20 9.29 24.48
C LEU A 612 13.84 9.88 24.13
N ILE A 613 13.09 9.17 23.29
CA ILE A 613 11.79 9.62 22.77
C ILE A 613 10.71 8.62 23.20
N PHE A 614 9.65 9.13 23.82
CA PHE A 614 8.44 8.38 24.12
C PHE A 614 7.34 8.82 23.17
N ASN A 615 6.55 7.87 22.66
CA ASN A 615 5.48 8.11 21.73
C ASN A 615 4.21 7.37 22.17
N VAL A 616 3.07 8.04 22.04
CA VAL A 616 1.73 7.48 22.24
C VAL A 616 0.92 7.69 20.97
N ARG A 617 0.30 6.62 20.51
CA ARG A 617 -0.66 6.62 19.41
C ARG A 617 -1.99 6.11 19.90
N PHE A 618 -3.05 6.81 19.54
CA PHE A 618 -4.42 6.41 19.84
C PHE A 618 -5.32 6.74 18.66
N SER A 619 -6.19 5.82 18.30
CA SER A 619 -7.31 6.07 17.40
C SER A 619 -8.56 5.36 17.89
N HIS A 620 -9.70 5.99 17.68
CA HIS A 620 -11.01 5.45 18.00
C HIS A 620 -11.95 5.66 16.82
N TYR A 621 -12.55 4.57 16.36
CA TYR A 621 -13.58 4.53 15.34
C TYR A 621 -14.93 4.42 16.03
N PHE A 622 -15.82 5.38 15.80
CA PHE A 622 -17.21 5.27 16.22
C PHE A 622 -17.97 4.29 15.34
N PRO A 623 -19.12 3.76 15.77
CA PRO A 623 -19.89 2.84 14.94
C PRO A 623 -20.19 3.46 13.58
N TYR A 624 -20.04 2.68 12.50
CA TYR A 624 -20.25 3.15 11.13
C TYR A 624 -20.86 2.07 10.26
N HIS A 625 -21.45 2.49 9.13
CA HIS A 625 -21.94 1.56 8.11
C HIS A 625 -21.07 1.69 6.85
N GLU A 626 -20.74 0.56 6.26
CA GLU A 626 -20.02 0.51 4.99
C GLU A 626 -20.51 -0.69 4.16
N ARG A 627 -20.93 -0.43 2.91
CA ARG A 627 -21.35 -1.47 1.95
C ARG A 627 -22.37 -2.46 2.51
N MET A 628 -23.45 -1.95 3.12
CA MET A 628 -24.51 -2.76 3.75
C MET A 628 -24.07 -3.54 5.00
N MET A 629 -22.93 -3.23 5.57
CA MET A 629 -22.43 -3.78 6.83
C MET A 629 -22.38 -2.70 7.90
N ARG A 630 -22.81 -3.03 9.12
CA ARG A 630 -22.77 -2.17 10.30
C ARG A 630 -21.62 -2.59 11.19
N PHE A 631 -20.68 -1.71 11.42
CA PHE A 631 -19.49 -1.93 12.27
C PHE A 631 -19.72 -1.30 13.64
N GLU A 632 -19.32 -2.00 14.71
CA GLU A 632 -19.27 -1.44 16.05
C GLU A 632 -18.02 -0.57 16.23
N SER A 633 -17.95 0.14 17.37
CA SER A 633 -16.78 0.94 17.72
C SER A 633 -15.54 0.08 17.94
N MET A 634 -14.39 0.62 17.56
CA MET A 634 -13.09 -0.02 17.75
C MET A 634 -12.05 1.01 18.18
N SER A 635 -11.15 0.64 19.08
CA SER A 635 -10.04 1.48 19.51
C SER A 635 -8.71 0.80 19.26
N LEU A 636 -7.72 1.62 18.96
CA LEU A 636 -6.32 1.21 18.78
C LEU A 636 -5.45 2.09 19.66
N ILE A 637 -4.57 1.47 20.46
CA ILE A 637 -3.61 2.20 21.27
C ILE A 637 -2.25 1.52 21.22
N GLY A 638 -1.20 2.33 21.19
CA GLY A 638 0.17 1.86 21.19
C GLY A 638 1.11 2.84 21.90
N PHE A 639 2.12 2.27 22.53
CA PHE A 639 3.18 2.98 23.23
C PHE A 639 4.53 2.59 22.65
N GLU A 640 5.44 3.54 22.50
CA GLU A 640 6.79 3.30 22.00
C GLU A 640 7.79 4.10 22.81
N LEU A 641 8.90 3.46 23.21
CA LEU A 641 10.05 4.10 23.81
C LEU A 641 11.26 3.82 22.92
N ARG A 642 11.91 4.88 22.45
CA ARG A 642 13.06 4.81 21.56
C ARG A 642 14.26 5.52 22.17
N TYR A 643 15.40 4.81 22.19
CA TYR A 643 16.66 5.31 22.69
C TYR A 643 17.74 5.25 21.64
N MET A 644 18.35 6.38 21.33
CA MET A 644 19.39 6.54 20.34
C MET A 644 20.76 6.70 21.02
N LEU A 645 21.73 5.93 20.56
CA LEU A 645 23.09 5.81 21.08
C LEU A 645 24.11 5.99 19.94
N LEU A 646 25.41 6.14 20.27
CA LEU A 646 26.49 6.21 19.29
C LEU A 646 26.25 7.27 18.20
N ASP A 647 25.98 8.50 18.61
CA ASP A 647 25.65 9.61 17.70
C ASP A 647 24.46 9.29 16.76
N ASN A 648 23.40 8.67 17.31
CA ASN A 648 22.19 8.21 16.62
C ASN A 648 22.43 7.06 15.62
N ARG A 649 23.58 6.38 15.67
CA ARG A 649 23.83 5.21 14.82
C ARG A 649 23.16 3.94 15.32
N LEU A 650 23.06 3.77 16.65
CA LEU A 650 22.39 2.65 17.28
C LEU A 650 21.06 3.12 17.85
N THR A 651 19.97 2.50 17.44
CA THR A 651 18.62 2.78 17.94
C THR A 651 18.03 1.53 18.57
N LEU A 652 17.57 1.65 19.81
CA LEU A 652 16.81 0.65 20.54
C LEU A 652 15.37 1.14 20.63
N THR A 653 14.40 0.31 20.22
CA THR A 653 12.98 0.65 20.30
C THR A 653 12.22 -0.46 21.00
N ALA A 654 11.55 -0.13 22.09
CA ALA A 654 10.59 -1.00 22.76
C ALA A 654 9.18 -0.46 22.49
N ALA A 655 8.27 -1.33 22.07
CA ALA A 655 6.89 -0.94 21.78
C ALA A 655 5.89 -1.95 22.30
N VAL A 656 4.74 -1.42 22.74
CA VAL A 656 3.57 -2.20 23.14
C VAL A 656 2.41 -1.79 22.25
N SER A 657 1.82 -2.74 21.56
CA SER A 657 0.66 -2.57 20.69
C SER A 657 -0.55 -3.21 21.34
N ASP A 658 -1.69 -2.50 21.32
CA ASP A 658 -2.98 -2.97 21.79
C ASP A 658 -2.94 -3.65 23.18
N PRO A 659 -2.39 -3.00 24.22
CA PRO A 659 -2.21 -3.63 25.54
C PRO A 659 -3.53 -4.05 26.20
N PHE A 660 -4.65 -3.52 25.78
CA PHE A 660 -5.97 -3.77 26.34
C PHE A 660 -6.84 -4.73 25.51
N GLY A 661 -6.35 -5.19 24.34
CA GLY A 661 -7.10 -6.07 23.45
C GLY A 661 -8.35 -5.38 22.83
N TRP A 662 -8.29 -4.10 22.53
CA TRP A 662 -9.42 -3.32 21.99
C TRP A 662 -9.56 -3.42 20.46
N ASN A 663 -8.55 -3.98 19.79
CA ASN A 663 -8.54 -4.14 18.34
C ASN A 663 -9.34 -5.39 17.93
N ILE A 664 -10.63 -5.36 18.15
CA ILE A 664 -11.56 -6.41 17.76
C ILE A 664 -12.59 -5.81 16.82
N THR A 665 -12.65 -6.31 15.60
CA THR A 665 -13.64 -5.89 14.60
C THR A 665 -14.94 -6.65 14.81
N LYS A 666 -16.04 -5.94 14.96
CA LYS A 666 -17.38 -6.50 15.06
C LYS A 666 -18.28 -5.85 14.02
N SER A 667 -19.03 -6.67 13.29
CA SER A 667 -19.92 -6.19 12.23
C SER A 667 -21.18 -7.03 12.13
N THR A 668 -22.24 -6.41 11.59
CA THR A 668 -23.51 -7.06 11.27
C THR A 668 -23.88 -6.75 9.82
N ALA A 669 -24.17 -7.79 9.04
CA ALA A 669 -24.79 -7.68 7.72
C ALA A 669 -26.26 -8.12 7.84
N LEU A 670 -27.18 -7.34 7.22
CA LEU A 670 -28.61 -7.62 7.23
C LEU A 670 -29.07 -8.07 5.84
N TYR A 671 -29.48 -9.31 5.72
CA TYR A 671 -30.13 -9.88 4.53
C TYR A 671 -31.62 -9.98 4.76
N ASN A 672 -32.40 -10.24 3.72
CA ASN A 672 -33.84 -10.38 3.84
C ASN A 672 -34.25 -11.58 4.71
N ASP A 673 -33.57 -12.69 4.52
CA ASP A 673 -33.95 -13.98 5.14
C ASP A 673 -33.17 -14.27 6.42
N TYR A 674 -32.06 -13.55 6.68
CA TYR A 674 -31.20 -13.75 7.83
C TYR A 674 -30.31 -12.53 8.12
N SER A 675 -29.68 -12.51 9.27
CA SER A 675 -28.60 -11.58 9.60
C SER A 675 -27.32 -12.33 9.97
N VAL A 676 -26.16 -11.70 9.72
CA VAL A 676 -24.86 -12.25 10.12
C VAL A 676 -24.17 -11.28 11.06
N TYR A 677 -23.99 -11.68 12.29
CA TYR A 677 -23.08 -11.00 13.22
C TYR A 677 -21.70 -11.65 13.10
N THR A 678 -20.65 -10.83 13.00
CA THR A 678 -19.27 -11.28 12.90
C THR A 678 -18.41 -10.58 13.93
N ARG A 679 -17.63 -11.35 14.70
CA ARG A 679 -16.58 -10.87 15.60
C ARG A 679 -15.25 -11.42 15.13
N ASN A 680 -14.31 -10.55 14.77
CA ASN A 680 -12.98 -10.91 14.29
C ASN A 680 -11.91 -10.37 15.25
N ASN A 681 -11.14 -11.27 15.87
CA ASN A 681 -10.05 -10.97 16.79
C ASN A 681 -8.72 -11.47 16.21
N ILE A 682 -7.86 -10.56 15.80
CA ILE A 682 -6.54 -10.89 15.22
C ILE A 682 -5.42 -10.98 16.28
N HIS A 683 -5.77 -10.97 17.57
CA HIS A 683 -4.84 -11.01 18.69
C HIS A 683 -3.65 -10.05 18.52
N SER A 684 -3.96 -8.76 18.32
CA SER A 684 -2.98 -7.70 18.00
C SER A 684 -2.14 -7.25 19.20
N HIS A 685 -2.48 -7.65 20.42
CA HIS A 685 -1.71 -7.32 21.62
C HIS A 685 -0.30 -7.94 21.53
N ALA A 686 0.71 -7.07 21.59
CA ALA A 686 2.09 -7.49 21.38
C ALA A 686 3.08 -6.57 22.09
N VAL A 687 4.18 -7.17 22.56
CA VAL A 687 5.38 -6.45 22.99
C VAL A 687 6.48 -6.69 21.97
N SER A 688 7.18 -5.66 21.55
CA SER A 688 8.27 -5.81 20.59
C SER A 688 9.51 -5.04 21.00
N LEU A 689 10.66 -5.58 20.66
CA LEU A 689 11.97 -4.95 20.81
C LEU A 689 12.66 -4.94 19.45
N ARG A 690 13.12 -3.75 19.02
CA ARG A 690 13.90 -3.56 17.80
C ARG A 690 15.26 -2.97 18.13
N VAL A 691 16.27 -3.48 17.46
CA VAL A 691 17.64 -2.95 17.45
C VAL A 691 17.99 -2.59 16.01
N SER A 692 18.48 -1.39 15.76
CA SER A 692 18.90 -0.94 14.44
C SER A 692 20.24 -0.24 14.52
N TYR A 693 21.18 -0.59 13.64
CA TYR A 693 22.49 0.05 13.53
C TYR A 693 22.73 0.56 12.13
N SER A 694 23.01 1.87 12.01
CA SER A 694 23.30 2.56 10.76
C SER A 694 24.79 2.91 10.67
N PHE A 695 25.38 2.73 9.50
CA PHE A 695 26.80 2.98 9.25
C PHE A 695 27.03 3.71 7.92
N GLY A 696 28.18 4.41 7.82
CA GLY A 696 28.57 5.18 6.63
C GLY A 696 28.02 6.61 6.59
N GLY A 697 28.52 7.42 5.69
CA GLY A 697 27.86 8.58 5.05
C GLY A 697 27.66 9.90 5.79
N ASN A 698 27.99 10.08 7.07
CA ASN A 698 27.73 11.35 7.78
C ASN A 698 28.78 12.45 7.63
N LYS A 699 29.97 12.16 7.11
CA LYS A 699 31.07 13.14 7.06
C LYS A 699 31.12 14.02 5.81
N VAL A 700 30.46 13.63 4.71
CA VAL A 700 30.50 14.39 3.44
C VAL A 700 29.45 15.51 3.39
N ASN A 701 28.36 15.40 4.17
CA ASN A 701 27.29 16.41 4.19
C ASN A 701 27.67 17.78 4.79
N ASN A 702 28.68 17.84 5.66
CA ASN A 702 29.00 19.09 6.35
C ASN A 702 29.84 20.07 5.50
N VAL A 703 30.62 19.58 4.55
CA VAL A 703 31.49 20.43 3.72
C VAL A 703 30.69 21.13 2.61
N TYR A 704 29.67 20.46 2.05
CA TYR A 704 28.80 21.03 0.99
C TYR A 704 27.72 21.99 1.53
N ARG A 705 27.23 21.77 2.76
CA ARG A 705 26.28 22.67 3.42
C ARG A 705 26.88 24.06 3.72
N ASP A 706 28.14 24.11 4.18
CA ASP A 706 28.80 25.37 4.50
C ASP A 706 29.06 26.26 3.29
N THR A 707 29.29 25.67 2.11
CA THR A 707 29.52 26.46 0.88
C THR A 707 28.21 27.00 0.30
N LYS A 708 27.11 26.23 0.31
CA LYS A 708 25.80 26.70 -0.18
C LYS A 708 25.17 27.77 0.71
N GLU A 709 25.28 27.68 2.04
CA GLU A 709 24.76 28.71 2.96
C GLU A 709 25.58 30.01 2.84
N ARG A 710 26.88 29.94 2.59
CA ARG A 710 27.73 31.13 2.41
C ARG A 710 27.48 31.85 1.09
N GLU A 711 27.17 31.16 0.01
CA GLU A 711 26.89 31.78 -1.28
C GLU A 711 25.47 32.35 -1.38
N SER A 712 24.48 31.72 -0.76
CA SER A 712 23.11 32.26 -0.71
C SER A 712 23.01 33.54 0.13
N ASN A 713 23.88 33.69 1.14
CA ASN A 713 23.97 34.91 1.95
C ASN A 713 24.77 36.04 1.29
N ARG A 714 25.43 35.81 0.16
CA ARG A 714 26.14 36.84 -0.62
C ARG A 714 25.33 37.49 -1.74
N SER A 715 24.11 37.01 -1.98
CA SER A 715 23.21 37.54 -3.03
C SER A 715 22.14 38.53 -2.52
N TYR A 716 22.44 39.26 -1.40
CA TYR A 716 21.67 40.41 -0.93
C TYR A 716 22.55 41.65 -0.85
#